data_925626592831502f3b8e2691e2abbf5c
#
_entry.id   925626592831502f3b8e2691e2abbf5c
#
_cell.length_a   1.000
_cell.length_b   1.000
_cell.length_c   1.000
_cell.angle_alpha   90.00
_cell.angle_beta   90.00
_cell.angle_gamma   90.00
#
_symmetry.space_group_name_H-M   'P 1'
#
loop_
_entity.id
_entity.type
_entity.pdbx_description
1 polymer ?
#
loop_
_entity_poly.entity_id
_entity_poly.type
_entity_poly.pdbx_seq_one_letter_code
_entity_poly.pdbx_strand_id
1 'polypeptide(L)'
;LSAKVSAPPRKIEILGTPVAVVDYDSAIEESKRLAGSGRPAAVSASNTHIIALARHKSDFGRVMRKFDLLLPDGMPLRWSLNAKGAGLRDRVYGPYFMEKMIRATPKPWRHFLFGGTEKTLRELQEHLREIQPDVDIAGTFSPPFRAWNEEDEKEFARRIAESKADFVWVALGGERQEKWIVENLARHQCGIFFAVGDAFALLAGERAFAPAWMQRLGITWAYRLWQEPRRLWKRYARFNTLFVGYTLRDALLGTPGGTRAAQGLPSIAFLGSRGVPARYSGFEVVVQELGKRLAAQGHDVTVYNRLPHFGSPQPVWEGMKIIGLPTIPTKSLDTIVHTTLSMFDAMRRKFDIIYLCGVGNAILGRLARAAGMKVVINVDGADFRRKKWRGFARSWLQKSERWAIDSADCVIADSSTIADRYERNYGVRPEHLSYGLTVRDEPVQCGELSQWNLRPNEYFLYVSRLTPENEASLLLEAYRQVPDPLPLVIVGDDPYEHAYKRELRLLATERVIFTGQRFADAYIELSQNARAYIMPATIEATRLVLLDQLGMGKAIIYHDCAATREVLGDAGIPFGPEHAVESLAKKLAWAKENPEACAAAGRKSRERAEKFRWENVLARYEEIFARILAKKN
;
A
#
# COMPACT_ATOMS: atom_id res chain seq x y z
N LEU A 1 -22.67 32.87 11.56
CA LEU A 1 -21.76 31.96 10.84
C LEU A 1 -22.47 30.63 10.59
N SER A 2 -22.96 30.43 9.36
CA SER A 2 -23.68 29.25 8.90
C SER A 2 -22.74 28.04 9.00
N ALA A 3 -23.00 27.12 9.93
CA ALA A 3 -22.31 25.83 10.02
C ALA A 3 -22.62 25.02 8.75
N LYS A 4 -21.61 24.71 7.95
CA LYS A 4 -21.73 23.72 6.89
C LYS A 4 -22.21 22.41 7.53
N VAL A 5 -23.44 22.01 7.23
CA VAL A 5 -23.97 20.68 7.60
C VAL A 5 -23.11 19.64 6.90
N SER A 6 -22.16 19.06 7.62
CA SER A 6 -21.36 17.99 7.07
C SER A 6 -22.23 16.74 6.94
N ALA A 7 -22.09 16.02 5.83
CA ALA A 7 -22.79 14.75 5.64
C ALA A 7 -22.37 13.74 6.73
N PRO A 8 -23.26 12.83 7.15
CA PRO A 8 -22.93 11.81 8.14
C PRO A 8 -21.73 10.97 7.68
N PRO A 9 -20.86 10.51 8.60
CA PRO A 9 -19.65 9.79 8.24
C PRO A 9 -19.95 8.50 7.50
N ARG A 10 -19.10 8.18 6.52
CA ARG A 10 -19.15 6.90 5.80
C ARG A 10 -19.04 5.75 6.80
N LYS A 11 -19.84 4.69 6.59
CA LYS A 11 -19.77 3.45 7.38
C LYS A 11 -19.31 2.30 6.50
N ILE A 12 -18.49 1.42 7.06
CA ILE A 12 -18.03 0.18 6.40
C ILE A 12 -18.43 -1.00 7.27
N GLU A 13 -19.05 -2.00 6.67
CA GLU A 13 -19.43 -3.23 7.37
C GLU A 13 -18.21 -4.10 7.68
N ILE A 14 -17.99 -4.37 8.96
CA ILE A 14 -17.02 -5.34 9.48
C ILE A 14 -17.80 -6.44 10.20
N LEU A 15 -17.70 -7.66 9.68
CA LEU A 15 -18.43 -8.83 10.17
C LEU A 15 -19.95 -8.60 10.31
N GLY A 16 -20.55 -7.79 9.41
CA GLY A 16 -21.98 -7.46 9.42
C GLY A 16 -22.36 -6.35 10.41
N THR A 17 -21.38 -5.59 10.93
CA THR A 17 -21.59 -4.45 11.81
C THR A 17 -21.09 -3.18 11.13
N PRO A 18 -21.91 -2.09 11.00
CA PRO A 18 -21.54 -0.87 10.29
C PRO A 18 -20.67 0.04 11.16
N VAL A 19 -19.35 -0.04 11.00
CA VAL A 19 -18.36 0.79 11.73
C VAL A 19 -18.11 2.09 10.98
N ALA A 20 -18.07 3.22 11.68
CA ALA A 20 -17.83 4.53 11.09
C ALA A 20 -16.36 4.71 10.67
N VAL A 21 -16.15 5.36 9.54
CA VAL A 21 -14.83 5.77 9.06
C VAL A 21 -14.54 7.17 9.59
N VAL A 22 -14.04 7.26 10.81
CA VAL A 22 -13.77 8.52 11.53
C VAL A 22 -12.42 8.46 12.23
N ASP A 23 -11.80 9.62 12.37
CA ASP A 23 -10.72 9.93 13.31
C ASP A 23 -11.28 10.62 14.56
N TYR A 24 -10.41 11.09 15.47
CA TYR A 24 -10.88 11.76 16.69
C TYR A 24 -11.67 13.02 16.40
N ASP A 25 -11.20 13.86 15.48
CA ASP A 25 -11.81 15.16 15.21
C ASP A 25 -13.19 15.02 14.55
N SER A 26 -13.28 14.16 13.53
CA SER A 26 -14.56 13.86 12.87
C SER A 26 -15.54 13.12 13.79
N ALA A 27 -15.05 12.27 14.71
CA ALA A 27 -15.88 11.61 15.70
C ALA A 27 -16.47 12.61 16.73
N ILE A 28 -15.67 13.60 17.17
CA ILE A 28 -16.10 14.67 18.06
C ILE A 28 -17.15 15.54 17.39
N GLU A 29 -16.89 16.01 16.18
CA GLU A 29 -17.82 16.87 15.44
C GLU A 29 -19.15 16.16 15.15
N GLU A 30 -19.10 14.87 14.76
CA GLU A 30 -20.32 14.09 14.56
C GLU A 30 -21.09 13.88 15.87
N SER A 31 -20.39 13.67 16.99
CA SER A 31 -21.03 13.56 18.31
C SER A 31 -21.72 14.87 18.70
N LYS A 32 -21.11 16.04 18.49
CA LYS A 32 -21.75 17.35 18.72
C LYS A 32 -22.95 17.56 17.80
N ARG A 33 -22.85 17.18 16.53
CA ARG A 33 -23.97 17.25 15.58
C ARG A 33 -25.15 16.38 16.02
N LEU A 34 -24.88 15.18 16.52
CA LEU A 34 -25.91 14.30 17.08
C LEU A 34 -26.56 14.92 18.32
N ALA A 35 -25.79 15.53 19.24
CA ALA A 35 -26.32 16.21 20.42
C ALA A 35 -27.27 17.36 20.03
N GLY A 36 -26.93 18.10 18.99
CA GLY A 36 -27.78 19.20 18.47
C GLY A 36 -29.02 18.72 17.68
N SER A 37 -29.18 17.39 17.45
CA SER A 37 -30.30 16.88 16.64
C SER A 37 -31.67 16.83 17.34
N GLY A 38 -31.71 17.10 18.64
CA GLY A 38 -32.95 17.11 19.44
C GLY A 38 -33.53 15.69 19.69
N ARG A 39 -32.79 14.61 19.39
CA ARG A 39 -33.18 13.24 19.71
C ARG A 39 -32.05 12.51 20.46
N PRO A 40 -32.40 11.49 21.26
CA PRO A 40 -31.37 10.67 21.88
C PRO A 40 -30.59 9.88 20.81
N ALA A 41 -29.28 9.72 21.02
CA ALA A 41 -28.43 8.96 20.10
C ALA A 41 -27.41 8.11 20.88
N ALA A 42 -26.95 7.03 20.25
CA ALA A 42 -26.03 6.06 20.85
C ALA A 42 -24.71 5.98 20.08
N VAL A 43 -23.60 6.05 20.82
CA VAL A 43 -22.23 5.97 20.31
C VAL A 43 -21.48 4.88 21.09
N SER A 44 -20.74 4.00 20.41
CA SER A 44 -19.91 2.97 21.08
C SER A 44 -18.47 3.00 20.57
N ALA A 45 -17.51 3.04 21.47
CA ALA A 45 -16.11 2.76 21.20
C ALA A 45 -15.93 1.23 21.03
N SER A 46 -16.15 0.75 19.80
CA SER A 46 -16.25 -0.67 19.50
C SER A 46 -14.90 -1.26 19.12
N ASN A 47 -14.48 -2.28 19.87
CA ASN A 47 -13.26 -3.03 19.59
C ASN A 47 -13.54 -4.39 18.94
N THR A 48 -12.49 -5.14 18.59
CA THR A 48 -12.58 -6.46 17.96
C THR A 48 -13.44 -7.46 18.73
N HIS A 49 -13.41 -7.39 20.09
CA HIS A 49 -14.24 -8.24 20.91
C HIS A 49 -15.74 -7.98 20.72
N ILE A 50 -16.15 -6.71 20.73
CA ILE A 50 -17.54 -6.28 20.53
C ILE A 50 -18.03 -6.66 19.13
N ILE A 51 -17.21 -6.44 18.10
CA ILE A 51 -17.55 -6.79 16.70
C ILE A 51 -17.65 -8.31 16.50
N ALA A 52 -16.71 -9.09 17.06
CA ALA A 52 -16.79 -10.55 17.00
C ALA A 52 -17.99 -11.10 17.76
N LEU A 53 -18.32 -10.51 18.91
CA LEU A 53 -19.49 -10.86 19.70
C LEU A 53 -20.79 -10.55 18.95
N ALA A 54 -20.88 -9.40 18.29
CA ALA A 54 -22.02 -9.00 17.48
C ALA A 54 -22.27 -9.98 16.30
N ARG A 55 -21.20 -10.52 15.71
CA ARG A 55 -21.29 -11.58 14.70
C ARG A 55 -21.68 -12.92 15.30
N HIS A 56 -21.17 -13.25 16.49
CA HIS A 56 -21.38 -14.53 17.14
C HIS A 56 -22.79 -14.67 17.73
N LYS A 57 -23.32 -13.58 18.32
CA LYS A 57 -24.66 -13.52 18.94
C LYS A 57 -25.56 -12.60 18.10
N SER A 58 -26.52 -13.19 17.42
CA SER A 58 -27.43 -12.45 16.50
C SER A 58 -28.29 -11.39 17.21
N ASP A 59 -28.70 -11.64 18.46
CA ASP A 59 -29.41 -10.67 19.31
C ASP A 59 -28.54 -9.44 19.60
N PHE A 60 -27.30 -9.66 19.99
CA PHE A 60 -26.35 -8.56 20.22
C PHE A 60 -25.98 -7.84 18.92
N GLY A 61 -25.88 -8.55 17.81
CA GLY A 61 -25.73 -7.95 16.49
C GLY A 61 -26.87 -7.00 16.11
N ARG A 62 -28.13 -7.31 16.53
CA ARG A 62 -29.26 -6.39 16.37
C ARG A 62 -29.14 -5.15 17.24
N VAL A 63 -28.63 -5.29 18.46
CA VAL A 63 -28.34 -4.17 19.37
C VAL A 63 -27.31 -3.22 18.74
N MET A 64 -26.18 -3.76 18.26
CA MET A 64 -25.11 -2.94 17.67
C MET A 64 -25.54 -2.16 16.41
N ARG A 65 -26.47 -2.69 15.63
CA ARG A 65 -27.02 -1.96 14.46
C ARG A 65 -27.92 -0.78 14.80
N LYS A 66 -28.38 -0.66 16.04
CA LYS A 66 -29.17 0.48 16.52
C LYS A 66 -28.32 1.68 16.96
N PHE A 67 -26.99 1.51 17.02
CA PHE A 67 -26.09 2.63 17.33
C PHE A 67 -25.99 3.60 16.15
N ASP A 68 -26.05 4.90 16.46
CA ASP A 68 -25.86 5.96 15.46
C ASP A 68 -24.43 6.01 14.96
N LEU A 69 -23.44 5.78 15.87
CA LEU A 69 -22.03 5.85 15.55
C LEU A 69 -21.25 4.76 16.28
N LEU A 70 -20.57 3.90 15.52
CA LEU A 70 -19.63 2.90 16.05
C LEU A 70 -18.20 3.34 15.74
N LEU A 71 -17.47 3.75 16.76
CA LEU A 71 -16.10 4.25 16.65
C LEU A 71 -15.10 3.08 16.52
N PRO A 72 -14.09 3.17 15.66
CA PRO A 72 -13.10 2.10 15.44
C PRO A 72 -12.07 2.06 16.58
N ASP A 73 -12.42 1.41 17.71
CA ASP A 73 -11.52 1.21 18.84
C ASP A 73 -10.71 -0.08 18.69
N GLY A 74 -9.43 0.05 18.49
CA GLY A 74 -8.51 -1.07 18.37
C GLY A 74 -7.85 -1.19 16.99
N MET A 75 -6.54 -1.49 17.00
CA MET A 75 -5.74 -1.57 15.78
C MET A 75 -6.23 -2.63 14.79
N PRO A 76 -6.61 -3.87 15.20
CA PRO A 76 -7.11 -4.84 14.23
C PRO A 76 -8.40 -4.40 13.53
N LEU A 77 -9.27 -3.65 14.21
CA LEU A 77 -10.48 -3.10 13.59
C LEU A 77 -10.15 -2.00 12.58
N ARG A 78 -9.22 -1.10 12.92
CA ARG A 78 -8.67 -0.12 11.98
C ARG A 78 -8.05 -0.80 10.76
N TRP A 79 -7.25 -1.87 10.95
CA TRP A 79 -6.67 -2.62 9.84
C TRP A 79 -7.75 -3.24 8.94
N SER A 80 -8.79 -3.81 9.54
CA SER A 80 -9.92 -4.38 8.78
C SER A 80 -10.69 -3.32 7.99
N LEU A 81 -10.88 -2.12 8.55
CA LEU A 81 -11.48 -0.98 7.86
C LEU A 81 -10.60 -0.49 6.71
N ASN A 82 -9.28 -0.36 6.95
CA ASN A 82 -8.33 0.06 5.93
C ASN A 82 -8.20 -0.95 4.79
N ALA A 83 -8.29 -2.25 5.08
CA ALA A 83 -8.36 -3.30 4.06
C ALA A 83 -9.61 -3.16 3.16
N LYS A 84 -10.64 -2.44 3.62
CA LYS A 84 -11.85 -2.09 2.86
C LYS A 84 -11.86 -0.62 2.37
N GLY A 85 -10.70 0.06 2.34
CA GLY A 85 -10.54 1.40 1.78
C GLY A 85 -10.97 2.54 2.69
N ALA A 86 -10.88 2.38 4.02
CA ALA A 86 -11.21 3.46 4.97
C ALA A 86 -10.15 4.57 5.03
N GLY A 87 -8.86 4.23 4.88
CA GLY A 87 -7.78 5.20 4.88
C GLY A 87 -7.46 5.84 6.25
N LEU A 88 -7.86 5.22 7.35
CA LEU A 88 -7.67 5.74 8.69
C LEU A 88 -6.19 5.71 9.11
N ARG A 89 -5.67 6.86 9.57
CA ARG A 89 -4.28 6.98 10.07
C ARG A 89 -4.12 6.36 11.45
N ASP A 90 -5.15 6.49 12.32
CA ASP A 90 -5.17 5.92 13.68
C ASP A 90 -6.55 5.35 14.00
N ARG A 91 -6.65 4.65 15.14
CA ARG A 91 -7.90 4.20 15.76
C ARG A 91 -8.50 5.31 16.61
N VAL A 92 -9.80 5.22 16.92
CA VAL A 92 -10.44 6.07 17.94
C VAL A 92 -10.55 5.30 19.24
N TYR A 93 -9.52 5.40 20.10
CA TYR A 93 -9.44 4.68 21.38
C TYR A 93 -10.35 5.35 22.43
N GLY A 94 -11.25 4.56 23.03
CA GLY A 94 -12.30 5.07 23.93
C GLY A 94 -11.85 6.05 25.02
N PRO A 95 -10.82 5.75 25.84
CA PRO A 95 -10.33 6.68 26.86
C PRO A 95 -9.82 8.01 26.29
N TYR A 96 -9.02 7.99 25.25
CA TYR A 96 -8.54 9.21 24.60
C TYR A 96 -9.65 9.98 23.87
N PHE A 97 -10.64 9.26 23.34
CA PHE A 97 -11.81 9.90 22.77
C PHE A 97 -12.61 10.66 23.84
N MET A 98 -12.84 10.03 24.99
CA MET A 98 -13.52 10.68 26.11
C MET A 98 -12.76 11.93 26.56
N GLU A 99 -11.46 11.85 26.78
CA GLU A 99 -10.62 13.00 27.16
C GLU A 99 -10.70 14.15 26.14
N LYS A 100 -10.52 13.81 24.85
CA LYS A 100 -10.58 14.81 23.77
C LYS A 100 -11.98 15.44 23.64
N MET A 101 -13.03 14.65 23.80
CA MET A 101 -14.41 15.13 23.77
C MET A 101 -14.69 16.10 24.93
N ILE A 102 -14.25 15.77 26.15
CA ILE A 102 -14.35 16.66 27.32
C ILE A 102 -13.64 18.00 27.06
N ARG A 103 -12.40 17.96 26.52
CA ARG A 103 -11.67 19.18 26.13
C ARG A 103 -12.38 20.02 25.07
N ALA A 104 -13.06 19.36 24.15
CA ALA A 104 -13.77 20.01 23.04
C ALA A 104 -15.18 20.49 23.39
N THR A 105 -15.68 20.17 24.62
CA THR A 105 -17.03 20.50 25.08
C THR A 105 -17.01 21.19 26.46
N PRO A 106 -16.43 22.43 26.57
CA PRO A 106 -16.56 23.26 27.75
C PRO A 106 -18.03 23.71 27.92
N LYS A 107 -18.37 24.37 29.00
CA LYS A 107 -19.69 24.97 29.15
C LYS A 107 -20.11 25.70 27.86
N PRO A 108 -21.36 25.60 27.44
CA PRO A 108 -22.54 25.15 28.20
C PRO A 108 -22.82 23.62 28.10
N TRP A 109 -21.93 22.80 27.52
CA TRP A 109 -22.15 21.38 27.38
C TRP A 109 -22.10 20.66 28.74
N ARG A 110 -23.08 19.78 28.98
CA ARG A 110 -23.28 19.09 30.24
C ARG A 110 -23.00 17.58 30.13
N HIS A 111 -22.22 17.05 31.06
CA HIS A 111 -21.81 15.64 31.09
C HIS A 111 -22.37 14.89 32.30
N PHE A 112 -22.83 13.65 32.08
CA PHE A 112 -23.25 12.73 33.14
C PHE A 112 -22.40 11.47 33.10
N LEU A 113 -21.90 11.01 34.26
CA LEU A 113 -21.05 9.82 34.37
C LEU A 113 -21.87 8.69 35.03
N PHE A 114 -22.11 7.60 34.27
CA PHE A 114 -22.92 6.48 34.69
C PHE A 114 -22.12 5.17 34.69
N GLY A 115 -21.83 4.61 35.85
CA GLY A 115 -21.06 3.35 36.00
C GLY A 115 -19.81 3.51 36.86
N GLY A 116 -19.05 2.43 37.00
CA GLY A 116 -17.91 2.38 37.88
C GLY A 116 -18.28 2.33 39.37
N THR A 117 -17.29 2.48 40.26
CA THR A 117 -17.51 2.62 41.71
C THR A 117 -17.57 4.10 42.10
N GLU A 118 -18.10 4.41 43.28
CA GLU A 118 -18.09 5.76 43.83
C GLU A 118 -16.66 6.34 43.90
N LYS A 119 -15.67 5.50 44.20
CA LYS A 119 -14.26 5.88 44.23
C LYS A 119 -13.80 6.24 42.81
N THR A 120 -14.05 5.38 41.83
CA THR A 120 -13.72 5.62 40.39
C THR A 120 -14.32 6.93 39.90
N LEU A 121 -15.58 7.19 40.26
CA LEU A 121 -16.28 8.41 39.83
C LEU A 121 -15.67 9.68 40.44
N ARG A 122 -15.22 9.65 41.71
CA ARG A 122 -14.56 10.81 42.34
C ARG A 122 -13.21 11.10 41.66
N GLU A 123 -12.34 10.08 41.54
CA GLU A 123 -11.03 10.21 40.92
C GLU A 123 -11.15 10.66 39.46
N LEU A 124 -12.14 10.11 38.73
CA LEU A 124 -12.43 10.54 37.34
C LEU A 124 -12.87 12.00 37.28
N GLN A 125 -13.76 12.47 38.17
CA GLN A 125 -14.18 13.87 38.19
C GLN A 125 -13.02 14.84 38.46
N GLU A 126 -12.11 14.47 39.36
CA GLU A 126 -10.90 15.24 39.67
C GLU A 126 -10.05 15.35 38.40
N HIS A 127 -9.74 14.24 37.76
CA HIS A 127 -8.98 14.23 36.51
C HIS A 127 -9.66 15.03 35.39
N LEU A 128 -10.97 14.90 35.20
CA LEU A 128 -11.68 15.64 34.15
C LEU A 128 -11.65 17.16 34.39
N ARG A 129 -11.68 17.61 35.67
CA ARG A 129 -11.53 19.05 36.01
C ARG A 129 -10.10 19.54 35.82
N GLU A 130 -9.09 18.70 36.04
CA GLU A 130 -7.70 19.05 35.74
C GLU A 130 -7.47 19.28 34.25
N ILE A 131 -8.03 18.43 33.39
CA ILE A 131 -7.84 18.54 31.93
C ILE A 131 -8.73 19.59 31.28
N GLN A 132 -9.88 19.91 31.88
CA GLN A 132 -10.82 20.95 31.44
C GLN A 132 -11.47 21.62 32.64
N PRO A 133 -10.93 22.73 33.16
CA PRO A 133 -11.46 23.42 34.33
C PRO A 133 -12.91 23.86 34.19
N ASP A 134 -13.36 24.21 32.98
CA ASP A 134 -14.72 24.65 32.66
C ASP A 134 -15.69 23.50 32.32
N VAL A 135 -15.33 22.25 32.59
CA VAL A 135 -16.23 21.11 32.37
C VAL A 135 -17.45 21.17 33.29
N ASP A 136 -18.65 21.01 32.74
CA ASP A 136 -19.89 20.87 33.51
C ASP A 136 -20.25 19.39 33.70
N ILE A 137 -19.90 18.82 34.85
CA ILE A 137 -20.31 17.48 35.24
C ILE A 137 -21.64 17.59 35.99
N ALA A 138 -22.73 17.46 35.23
CA ALA A 138 -24.10 17.63 35.71
C ALA A 138 -24.58 16.55 36.69
N GLY A 139 -23.85 15.46 36.76
CA GLY A 139 -24.11 14.40 37.73
C GLY A 139 -23.27 13.15 37.51
N THR A 140 -23.23 12.31 38.55
CA THR A 140 -22.57 11.02 38.54
C THR A 140 -23.44 9.98 39.22
N PHE A 141 -23.37 8.73 38.79
CA PHE A 141 -24.10 7.66 39.44
C PHE A 141 -23.40 6.30 39.34
N SER A 142 -23.16 5.64 40.47
CA SER A 142 -22.63 4.29 40.58
C SER A 142 -23.78 3.31 40.79
N PRO A 143 -24.21 2.55 39.76
CA PRO A 143 -25.32 1.61 39.91
C PRO A 143 -24.91 0.40 40.76
N PRO A 144 -25.84 -0.22 41.50
CA PRO A 144 -25.52 -1.34 42.37
C PRO A 144 -25.02 -2.57 41.61
N PHE A 145 -24.05 -3.30 42.16
CA PHE A 145 -23.46 -4.52 41.59
C PHE A 145 -24.34 -5.77 41.80
N ARG A 146 -25.64 -5.65 41.44
CA ARG A 146 -26.61 -6.75 41.44
C ARG A 146 -27.45 -6.73 40.17
N ALA A 147 -28.32 -7.70 40.00
CA ALA A 147 -29.35 -7.60 38.96
C ALA A 147 -30.29 -6.41 39.27
N TRP A 148 -30.61 -5.63 38.24
CA TRP A 148 -31.50 -4.47 38.35
C TRP A 148 -32.94 -4.86 38.13
N ASN A 149 -33.83 -4.25 38.87
CA ASN A 149 -35.27 -4.35 38.69
C ASN A 149 -35.81 -3.11 37.93
N GLU A 150 -37.09 -3.07 37.69
CA GLU A 150 -37.72 -1.98 36.93
C GLU A 150 -37.67 -0.64 37.69
N GLU A 151 -37.66 -0.65 39.02
CA GLU A 151 -37.55 0.54 39.85
C GLU A 151 -36.15 1.15 39.74
N ASP A 152 -35.10 0.29 39.76
CA ASP A 152 -33.73 0.75 39.52
C ASP A 152 -33.62 1.45 38.14
N GLU A 153 -34.17 0.84 37.10
CA GLU A 153 -34.12 1.38 35.74
C GLU A 153 -34.89 2.73 35.63
N LYS A 154 -36.03 2.86 36.30
CA LYS A 154 -36.77 4.11 36.37
C LYS A 154 -35.98 5.20 37.10
N GLU A 155 -35.32 4.85 38.19
CA GLU A 155 -34.47 5.78 38.96
C GLU A 155 -33.25 6.26 38.14
N PHE A 156 -32.61 5.34 37.39
CA PHE A 156 -31.49 5.71 36.51
C PHE A 156 -31.95 6.69 35.42
N ALA A 157 -33.05 6.38 34.75
CA ALA A 157 -33.63 7.24 33.72
C ALA A 157 -34.02 8.62 34.29
N ARG A 158 -34.62 8.67 35.49
CA ARG A 158 -34.97 9.91 36.17
C ARG A 158 -33.74 10.79 36.45
N ARG A 159 -32.70 10.24 37.07
CA ARG A 159 -31.47 10.99 37.38
C ARG A 159 -30.78 11.55 36.15
N ILE A 160 -30.70 10.76 35.09
CA ILE A 160 -30.13 11.20 33.82
C ILE A 160 -30.98 12.34 33.23
N ALA A 161 -32.30 12.21 33.22
CA ALA A 161 -33.21 13.23 32.70
C ALA A 161 -33.13 14.53 33.51
N GLU A 162 -33.13 14.46 34.83
CA GLU A 162 -33.00 15.61 35.72
C GLU A 162 -31.66 16.35 35.58
N SER A 163 -30.61 15.63 35.23
CA SER A 163 -29.29 16.23 34.99
C SER A 163 -29.27 17.14 33.76
N LYS A 164 -30.18 16.96 32.81
CA LYS A 164 -30.20 17.63 31.50
C LYS A 164 -28.86 17.56 30.79
N ALA A 165 -28.20 16.41 30.89
CA ALA A 165 -26.89 16.20 30.29
C ALA A 165 -27.00 16.05 28.78
N ASP A 166 -26.13 16.73 28.05
CA ASP A 166 -25.97 16.57 26.58
C ASP A 166 -25.24 15.25 26.27
N PHE A 167 -24.33 14.83 27.15
CA PHE A 167 -23.46 13.67 26.98
C PHE A 167 -23.51 12.76 28.21
N VAL A 168 -23.97 11.53 28.03
CA VAL A 168 -24.04 10.50 29.06
C VAL A 168 -22.99 9.43 28.81
N TRP A 169 -21.99 9.35 29.67
CA TRP A 169 -20.91 8.38 29.57
C TRP A 169 -21.26 7.12 30.36
N VAL A 170 -21.29 5.97 29.67
CA VAL A 170 -21.75 4.71 30.25
C VAL A 170 -20.58 3.72 30.35
N ALA A 171 -20.26 3.28 31.56
CA ALA A 171 -19.15 2.35 31.87
C ALA A 171 -19.62 1.17 32.72
N LEU A 172 -20.44 0.28 32.12
CA LEU A 172 -21.00 -0.91 32.79
C LEU A 172 -20.24 -2.20 32.48
N GLY A 173 -19.30 -2.10 31.52
CA GLY A 173 -18.45 -3.19 31.06
C GLY A 173 -19.13 -4.24 30.17
N GLY A 174 -18.33 -4.81 29.24
CA GLY A 174 -18.80 -5.87 28.34
C GLY A 174 -19.98 -5.47 27.46
N GLU A 175 -20.80 -6.48 27.10
CA GLU A 175 -22.01 -6.30 26.30
C GLU A 175 -23.18 -5.62 27.05
N ARG A 176 -23.03 -5.46 28.37
CA ARG A 176 -24.08 -4.92 29.23
C ARG A 176 -24.35 -3.45 28.96
N GLN A 177 -23.32 -2.65 28.72
CA GLN A 177 -23.46 -1.21 28.45
C GLN A 177 -24.18 -0.95 27.11
N GLU A 178 -23.83 -1.70 26.05
CA GLU A 178 -24.47 -1.51 24.75
C GLU A 178 -25.95 -1.93 24.78
N LYS A 179 -26.27 -3.04 25.44
CA LYS A 179 -27.67 -3.47 25.62
C LYS A 179 -28.45 -2.44 26.40
N TRP A 180 -27.92 -2.03 27.56
CA TRP A 180 -28.60 -1.07 28.42
C TRP A 180 -28.89 0.27 27.71
N ILE A 181 -27.90 0.80 26.96
CA ILE A 181 -28.10 2.04 26.19
C ILE A 181 -29.26 1.87 25.22
N VAL A 182 -29.27 0.84 24.40
CA VAL A 182 -30.30 0.64 23.36
C VAL A 182 -31.70 0.41 23.95
N GLU A 183 -31.80 -0.32 25.07
CA GLU A 183 -33.04 -0.63 25.76
C GLU A 183 -33.64 0.61 26.44
N ASN A 184 -32.76 1.51 26.92
CA ASN A 184 -33.18 2.70 27.66
C ASN A 184 -33.23 3.96 26.80
N LEU A 185 -32.69 3.96 25.57
CA LEU A 185 -32.61 5.15 24.72
C LEU A 185 -33.97 5.82 24.51
N ALA A 186 -35.03 5.03 24.32
CA ALA A 186 -36.40 5.53 24.13
C ALA A 186 -37.00 6.20 25.38
N ARG A 187 -36.42 6.05 26.56
CA ARG A 187 -36.86 6.68 27.81
C ARG A 187 -36.36 8.13 27.95
N HIS A 188 -35.46 8.57 27.05
CA HIS A 188 -34.85 9.89 27.04
C HIS A 188 -35.34 10.71 25.86
N GLN A 189 -35.48 12.02 26.04
CA GLN A 189 -35.91 12.94 24.99
C GLN A 189 -34.72 13.45 24.15
N CYS A 190 -33.56 13.57 24.75
CA CYS A 190 -32.32 14.05 24.10
C CYS A 190 -31.09 13.46 24.80
N GLY A 191 -29.91 13.82 24.32
CA GLY A 191 -28.63 13.40 24.86
C GLY A 191 -27.97 12.26 24.11
N ILE A 192 -26.64 12.25 24.14
CA ILE A 192 -25.81 11.23 23.51
C ILE A 192 -25.29 10.25 24.56
N PHE A 193 -25.53 8.97 24.35
CA PHE A 193 -25.08 7.91 25.24
C PHE A 193 -23.83 7.23 24.68
N PHE A 194 -22.71 7.34 25.38
CA PHE A 194 -21.43 6.77 24.98
C PHE A 194 -21.12 5.49 25.74
N ALA A 195 -21.00 4.37 25.05
CA ALA A 195 -20.44 3.13 25.57
C ALA A 195 -18.90 3.20 25.51
N VAL A 196 -18.22 3.46 26.62
CA VAL A 196 -16.77 3.71 26.66
C VAL A 196 -15.96 2.64 27.40
N GLY A 197 -16.62 1.63 27.94
CA GLY A 197 -15.97 0.49 28.58
C GLY A 197 -15.04 0.86 29.74
N ASP A 198 -13.77 0.49 29.65
CA ASP A 198 -12.76 0.70 30.71
C ASP A 198 -12.23 2.14 30.80
N ALA A 199 -12.79 3.10 30.05
CA ALA A 199 -12.29 4.48 30.04
C ALA A 199 -12.30 5.11 31.43
N PHE A 200 -13.31 4.84 32.24
CA PHE A 200 -13.40 5.37 33.62
C PHE A 200 -12.22 4.92 34.48
N ALA A 201 -11.95 3.63 34.53
CA ALA A 201 -10.86 3.09 35.36
C ALA A 201 -9.46 3.52 34.87
N LEU A 202 -9.29 3.75 33.56
CA LEU A 202 -8.03 4.24 33.01
C LEU A 202 -7.82 5.73 33.30
N LEU A 203 -8.84 6.56 33.11
CA LEU A 203 -8.78 8.00 33.36
C LEU A 203 -8.78 8.34 34.86
N ALA A 204 -9.42 7.52 35.70
CA ALA A 204 -9.34 7.63 37.16
C ALA A 204 -7.97 7.18 37.74
N GLY A 205 -7.05 6.68 36.89
CA GLY A 205 -5.74 6.22 37.36
C GLY A 205 -5.73 4.84 38.06
N GLU A 206 -6.87 4.16 38.16
CA GLU A 206 -6.94 2.81 38.72
C GLU A 206 -6.18 1.77 37.92
N ARG A 207 -5.94 2.08 36.61
CA ARG A 207 -5.21 1.24 35.67
C ARG A 207 -4.22 2.05 34.86
N ALA A 208 -3.05 1.47 34.62
CA ALA A 208 -2.05 2.10 33.77
C ALA A 208 -2.36 1.92 32.28
N PHE A 209 -2.14 2.96 31.49
CA PHE A 209 -2.14 2.87 30.04
C PHE A 209 -0.98 1.99 29.55
N ALA A 210 -1.20 1.25 28.46
CA ALA A 210 -0.11 0.55 27.82
C ALA A 210 0.94 1.55 27.29
N PRO A 211 2.24 1.20 27.32
CA PRO A 211 3.28 2.03 26.73
C PRO A 211 2.97 2.43 25.27
N ALA A 212 3.36 3.64 24.88
CA ALA A 212 3.02 4.19 23.56
C ALA A 212 3.45 3.29 22.37
N TRP A 213 4.61 2.62 22.49
CA TRP A 213 5.09 1.69 21.48
C TRP A 213 4.18 0.46 21.33
N MET A 214 3.64 -0.07 22.43
CA MET A 214 2.68 -1.19 22.40
C MET A 214 1.34 -0.76 21.77
N GLN A 215 0.92 0.47 22.06
CA GLN A 215 -0.29 1.04 21.44
C GLN A 215 -0.13 1.15 19.92
N ARG A 216 1.02 1.67 19.43
CA ARG A 216 1.33 1.82 17.99
C ARG A 216 1.41 0.47 17.26
N LEU A 217 1.96 -0.56 17.90
CA LEU A 217 2.03 -1.92 17.35
C LEU A 217 0.70 -2.69 17.42
N GLY A 218 -0.33 -2.14 18.10
CA GLY A 218 -1.62 -2.82 18.25
C GLY A 218 -1.64 -3.97 19.25
N ILE A 219 -0.63 -4.07 20.12
CA ILE A 219 -0.48 -5.11 21.14
C ILE A 219 -0.90 -4.63 22.55
N THR A 220 -1.68 -3.56 22.65
CA THR A 220 -2.30 -3.08 23.90
C THR A 220 -3.04 -4.22 24.64
N TRP A 221 -3.65 -5.15 23.90
CA TRP A 221 -4.35 -6.30 24.48
C TRP A 221 -3.42 -7.24 25.26
N ALA A 222 -2.16 -7.39 24.84
CA ALA A 222 -1.17 -8.21 25.55
C ALA A 222 -0.77 -7.57 26.87
N TYR A 223 -0.60 -6.24 26.91
CA TYR A 223 -0.33 -5.50 28.14
C TYR A 223 -1.49 -5.62 29.13
N ARG A 224 -2.74 -5.48 28.66
CA ARG A 224 -3.93 -5.68 29.49
C ARG A 224 -4.07 -7.12 30.00
N LEU A 225 -3.70 -8.11 29.15
CA LEU A 225 -3.68 -9.50 29.56
C LEU A 225 -2.66 -9.76 30.67
N TRP A 226 -1.50 -9.10 30.60
CA TRP A 226 -0.48 -9.16 31.65
C TRP A 226 -0.96 -8.54 32.98
N GLN A 227 -1.70 -7.43 32.93
CA GLN A 227 -2.28 -6.80 34.13
C GLN A 227 -3.39 -7.64 34.76
N GLU A 228 -4.26 -8.27 33.97
CA GLU A 228 -5.44 -9.00 34.45
C GLU A 228 -5.58 -10.38 33.77
N PRO A 229 -4.61 -11.31 33.95
CA PRO A 229 -4.58 -12.56 33.20
C PRO A 229 -5.81 -13.43 33.44
N ARG A 230 -6.22 -13.60 34.71
CA ARG A 230 -7.35 -14.46 35.11
C ARG A 230 -8.67 -14.01 34.52
N ARG A 231 -8.88 -12.68 34.38
CA ARG A 231 -10.12 -12.09 33.84
C ARG A 231 -10.16 -12.07 32.33
N LEU A 232 -9.01 -11.80 31.66
CA LEU A 232 -8.99 -11.46 30.24
C LEU A 232 -8.58 -12.62 29.31
N TRP A 233 -7.85 -13.65 29.78
CA TRP A 233 -7.29 -14.67 28.90
C TRP A 233 -8.38 -15.45 28.15
N LYS A 234 -9.46 -15.92 28.85
CA LYS A 234 -10.58 -16.65 28.23
C LYS A 234 -11.29 -15.80 27.19
N ARG A 235 -11.48 -14.51 27.49
CA ARG A 235 -12.13 -13.55 26.61
C ARG A 235 -11.29 -13.29 25.36
N TYR A 236 -10.00 -13.04 25.51
CA TYR A 236 -9.12 -12.77 24.37
C TYR A 236 -8.84 -14.03 23.54
N ALA A 237 -8.57 -15.16 24.15
CA ALA A 237 -8.42 -16.43 23.45
C ALA A 237 -9.64 -16.77 22.61
N ARG A 238 -10.86 -16.58 23.13
CA ARG A 238 -12.08 -16.86 22.40
C ARG A 238 -12.38 -15.82 21.31
N PHE A 239 -12.44 -14.54 21.64
CA PHE A 239 -12.99 -13.54 20.74
C PHE A 239 -11.97 -12.96 19.75
N ASN A 240 -10.69 -12.89 20.08
CA ASN A 240 -9.67 -12.56 19.09
C ASN A 240 -9.55 -13.68 18.05
N THR A 241 -9.59 -14.94 18.48
CA THR A 241 -9.61 -16.10 17.56
C THR A 241 -10.87 -16.09 16.69
N LEU A 242 -12.05 -15.81 17.27
CA LEU A 242 -13.28 -15.65 16.51
C LEU A 242 -13.24 -14.49 15.53
N PHE A 243 -12.68 -13.34 15.92
CA PHE A 243 -12.52 -12.20 15.01
C PHE A 243 -11.64 -12.56 13.82
N VAL A 244 -10.48 -13.16 14.07
CA VAL A 244 -9.57 -13.65 13.02
C VAL A 244 -10.27 -14.71 12.18
N GLY A 245 -10.91 -15.70 12.81
CA GLY A 245 -11.62 -16.78 12.12
C GLY A 245 -12.76 -16.28 11.24
N TYR A 246 -13.59 -15.35 11.73
CA TYR A 246 -14.66 -14.74 10.94
C TYR A 246 -14.11 -13.82 9.85
N THR A 247 -13.04 -13.08 10.11
CA THR A 247 -12.39 -12.24 9.09
C THR A 247 -11.78 -13.10 7.99
N LEU A 248 -11.13 -14.21 8.34
CA LEU A 248 -10.63 -15.20 7.39
C LEU A 248 -11.79 -15.89 6.64
N ARG A 249 -12.85 -16.29 7.34
CA ARG A 249 -14.03 -16.88 6.72
C ARG A 249 -14.68 -15.91 5.74
N ASP A 250 -14.91 -14.66 6.13
CA ASP A 250 -15.50 -13.64 5.25
C ASP A 250 -14.55 -13.29 4.10
N ALA A 251 -13.24 -13.41 4.30
CA ALA A 251 -12.24 -13.32 3.25
C ALA A 251 -12.28 -14.53 2.30
N LEU A 252 -12.53 -15.73 2.81
CA LEU A 252 -12.56 -16.96 2.03
C LEU A 252 -13.93 -17.26 1.41
N LEU A 253 -15.02 -16.93 2.08
CA LEU A 253 -16.38 -17.29 1.72
C LEU A 253 -17.28 -16.08 1.41
N GLY A 254 -16.75 -14.87 1.53
CA GLY A 254 -17.50 -13.62 1.38
C GLY A 254 -18.12 -13.49 0.00
N THR A 255 -19.32 -12.91 0.01
CA THR A 255 -20.22 -12.67 -1.12
C THR A 255 -19.49 -12.33 -2.43
N PRO A 256 -19.89 -12.94 -3.56
CA PRO A 256 -19.36 -12.61 -4.87
C PRO A 256 -19.76 -11.17 -5.24
N GLY A 257 -18.88 -10.23 -4.98
CA GLY A 257 -19.01 -8.85 -5.41
C GLY A 257 -18.03 -8.53 -6.54
N GLY A 258 -17.79 -9.49 -7.41
CA GLY A 258 -17.16 -9.26 -8.70
C GLY A 258 -18.24 -8.82 -9.68
N THR A 259 -18.30 -7.53 -10.00
CA THR A 259 -18.97 -7.10 -11.22
C THR A 259 -18.21 -7.77 -12.38
N ARG A 260 -18.82 -8.80 -13.00
CA ARG A 260 -18.41 -9.23 -14.34
C ARG A 260 -18.39 -7.98 -15.22
N ALA A 261 -17.28 -7.77 -15.95
CA ALA A 261 -17.18 -6.68 -16.89
C ALA A 261 -18.41 -6.65 -17.80
N ALA A 262 -19.01 -5.48 -17.97
CA ALA A 262 -20.24 -5.30 -18.72
C ALA A 262 -20.12 -5.66 -20.22
N GLN A 263 -18.91 -5.99 -20.71
CA GLN A 263 -18.57 -6.25 -22.11
C GLN A 263 -18.06 -7.68 -22.40
N GLY A 264 -18.05 -8.59 -21.44
CA GLY A 264 -17.58 -9.97 -21.66
C GLY A 264 -16.05 -10.13 -21.76
N LEU A 265 -15.27 -9.07 -21.54
CA LEU A 265 -13.80 -9.11 -21.48
C LEU A 265 -13.30 -9.68 -20.17
N PRO A 266 -12.13 -10.37 -20.15
CA PRO A 266 -11.62 -11.01 -18.94
C PRO A 266 -11.24 -10.02 -17.84
N SER A 267 -11.43 -10.46 -16.59
CA SER A 267 -10.97 -9.80 -15.38
C SER A 267 -9.54 -10.21 -15.07
N ILE A 268 -8.66 -9.24 -14.80
CA ILE A 268 -7.22 -9.44 -14.64
C ILE A 268 -6.74 -8.88 -13.32
N ALA A 269 -6.01 -9.67 -12.54
CA ALA A 269 -5.39 -9.22 -11.30
C ALA A 269 -3.86 -9.24 -11.38
N PHE A 270 -3.23 -8.09 -11.08
CA PHE A 270 -1.77 -7.95 -11.00
C PHE A 270 -1.28 -8.11 -9.56
N LEU A 271 -0.41 -9.11 -9.33
CA LEU A 271 0.15 -9.45 -8.03
C LEU A 271 1.70 -9.46 -8.10
N GLY A 272 2.34 -9.25 -6.95
CA GLY A 272 3.80 -9.38 -6.80
C GLY A 272 4.58 -8.08 -6.96
N SER A 273 4.03 -7.04 -7.58
CA SER A 273 4.60 -5.68 -7.59
C SER A 273 4.39 -4.97 -6.25
N ARG A 274 4.99 -3.79 -6.06
CA ARG A 274 4.64 -2.94 -4.91
C ARG A 274 3.29 -2.25 -5.09
N GLY A 275 2.90 -2.00 -6.35
CA GLY A 275 1.64 -1.35 -6.72
C GLY A 275 1.80 -0.17 -7.66
N VAL A 276 0.72 0.61 -7.82
CA VAL A 276 0.66 1.80 -8.68
C VAL A 276 0.18 3.03 -7.88
N PRO A 277 0.60 4.26 -8.26
CA PRO A 277 1.54 4.61 -9.34
C PRO A 277 2.98 4.13 -9.06
N ALA A 278 3.72 3.85 -10.13
CA ALA A 278 5.09 3.35 -10.04
C ALA A 278 6.04 4.35 -9.35
N ARG A 279 6.83 3.85 -8.38
CA ARG A 279 7.73 4.68 -7.56
C ARG A 279 9.13 4.09 -7.38
N TYR A 280 9.34 2.81 -7.72
CA TYR A 280 10.58 2.14 -7.30
C TYR A 280 11.16 1.15 -8.30
N SER A 281 10.36 0.34 -9.00
CA SER A 281 10.86 -0.79 -9.79
C SER A 281 10.25 -0.88 -11.18
N GLY A 282 10.96 -1.59 -12.09
CA GLY A 282 10.48 -1.84 -13.45
C GLY A 282 9.14 -2.56 -13.49
N PHE A 283 8.90 -3.54 -12.62
CA PHE A 283 7.60 -4.22 -12.58
C PHE A 283 6.43 -3.30 -12.24
N GLU A 284 6.66 -2.29 -11.40
CA GLU A 284 5.61 -1.29 -11.12
C GLU A 284 5.25 -0.50 -12.39
N VAL A 285 6.26 -0.10 -13.17
CA VAL A 285 6.05 0.60 -14.45
C VAL A 285 5.31 -0.30 -15.45
N VAL A 286 5.68 -1.56 -15.56
CA VAL A 286 5.00 -2.52 -16.44
C VAL A 286 3.53 -2.70 -16.03
N VAL A 287 3.26 -2.92 -14.74
CA VAL A 287 1.90 -3.06 -14.21
C VAL A 287 1.08 -1.80 -14.46
N GLN A 288 1.69 -0.63 -14.26
CA GLN A 288 1.06 0.67 -14.53
C GLN A 288 0.70 0.83 -16.00
N GLU A 289 1.67 0.65 -16.89
CA GLU A 289 1.51 0.94 -18.30
C GLU A 289 0.64 -0.09 -19.03
N LEU A 290 0.81 -1.38 -18.71
CA LEU A 290 -0.04 -2.44 -19.24
C LEU A 290 -1.45 -2.38 -18.66
N GLY A 291 -1.55 -2.22 -17.34
CA GLY A 291 -2.83 -2.24 -16.65
C GLY A 291 -3.76 -1.09 -17.07
N LYS A 292 -3.24 0.15 -17.17
CA LYS A 292 -4.07 1.29 -17.62
C LYS A 292 -4.58 1.14 -19.06
N ARG A 293 -3.77 0.53 -19.94
CA ARG A 293 -4.18 0.30 -21.33
C ARG A 293 -5.23 -0.80 -21.45
N LEU A 294 -5.06 -1.90 -20.70
CA LEU A 294 -6.09 -2.95 -20.62
C LEU A 294 -7.39 -2.39 -20.03
N ALA A 295 -7.32 -1.56 -18.99
CA ALA A 295 -8.50 -0.90 -18.42
C ALA A 295 -9.18 0.05 -19.41
N ALA A 296 -8.39 0.80 -20.21
CA ALA A 296 -8.92 1.67 -21.28
C ALA A 296 -9.63 0.89 -22.38
N GLN A 297 -9.23 -0.36 -22.65
CA GLN A 297 -9.92 -1.26 -23.59
C GLN A 297 -11.17 -1.93 -22.99
N GLY A 298 -11.45 -1.72 -21.69
CA GLY A 298 -12.64 -2.23 -21.02
C GLY A 298 -12.44 -3.50 -20.19
N HIS A 299 -11.21 -3.98 -20.04
CA HIS A 299 -10.91 -5.08 -19.11
C HIS A 299 -11.16 -4.65 -17.65
N ASP A 300 -11.62 -5.58 -16.81
CA ASP A 300 -11.71 -5.38 -15.37
C ASP A 300 -10.33 -5.62 -14.72
N VAL A 301 -9.53 -4.56 -14.63
CA VAL A 301 -8.15 -4.63 -14.12
C VAL A 301 -8.10 -4.26 -12.65
N THR A 302 -7.47 -5.12 -11.86
CA THR A 302 -7.20 -4.90 -10.42
C THR A 302 -5.72 -5.00 -10.11
N VAL A 303 -5.18 -4.04 -9.36
CA VAL A 303 -3.79 -4.02 -8.90
C VAL A 303 -3.74 -4.06 -7.37
N TYR A 304 -2.90 -4.93 -6.83
CA TYR A 304 -2.69 -5.05 -5.39
C TYR A 304 -1.51 -4.19 -4.92
N ASN A 305 -1.81 -3.13 -4.14
CA ASN A 305 -0.82 -2.21 -3.59
C ASN A 305 -0.40 -2.59 -2.17
N ARG A 306 0.89 -2.44 -1.84
CA ARG A 306 1.43 -2.65 -0.49
C ARG A 306 1.22 -1.39 0.35
N LEU A 307 0.32 -1.44 1.33
CA LEU A 307 -0.05 -0.29 2.17
C LEU A 307 1.13 0.48 2.79
N PRO A 308 2.21 -0.13 3.31
CA PRO A 308 3.34 0.60 3.86
C PRO A 308 4.04 1.54 2.87
N HIS A 309 3.93 1.28 1.57
CA HIS A 309 4.57 2.08 0.51
C HIS A 309 3.63 3.14 -0.10
N PHE A 310 2.31 2.95 0.02
CA PHE A 310 1.31 3.80 -0.65
C PHE A 310 0.36 4.52 0.31
N GLY A 311 0.40 4.19 1.61
CA GLY A 311 -0.57 4.72 2.57
C GLY A 311 -1.98 4.25 2.23
N SER A 312 -2.92 5.18 2.12
CA SER A 312 -4.30 4.90 1.70
C SER A 312 -4.42 5.08 0.19
N PRO A 313 -4.41 4.00 -0.61
CA PRO A 313 -4.53 4.12 -2.06
C PRO A 313 -5.93 4.61 -2.43
N GLN A 314 -6.01 5.40 -3.50
CA GLN A 314 -7.29 5.68 -4.13
C GLN A 314 -7.90 4.36 -4.63
N PRO A 315 -9.24 4.18 -4.53
CA PRO A 315 -9.89 2.93 -4.93
C PRO A 315 -9.80 2.65 -6.43
N VAL A 316 -9.62 3.70 -7.25
CA VAL A 316 -9.40 3.62 -8.69
C VAL A 316 -8.27 4.55 -9.09
N TRP A 317 -7.38 4.08 -9.97
CA TRP A 317 -6.30 4.88 -10.55
C TRP A 317 -6.16 4.52 -12.04
N GLU A 318 -6.24 5.51 -12.93
CA GLU A 318 -6.15 5.32 -14.40
C GLU A 318 -7.05 4.16 -14.90
N GLY A 319 -8.29 4.09 -14.44
CA GLY A 319 -9.25 3.05 -14.79
C GLY A 319 -9.05 1.69 -14.09
N MET A 320 -7.95 1.47 -13.40
CA MET A 320 -7.66 0.25 -12.66
C MET A 320 -8.23 0.32 -11.24
N LYS A 321 -8.81 -0.77 -10.74
CA LYS A 321 -9.20 -0.94 -9.33
C LYS A 321 -7.95 -1.19 -8.48
N ILE A 322 -7.82 -0.47 -7.38
CA ILE A 322 -6.67 -0.59 -6.47
C ILE A 322 -7.09 -1.21 -5.15
N ILE A 323 -6.44 -2.31 -4.78
CA ILE A 323 -6.65 -2.97 -3.49
C ILE A 323 -5.38 -2.86 -2.65
N GLY A 324 -5.46 -2.10 -1.55
CA GLY A 324 -4.37 -2.01 -0.59
C GLY A 324 -4.39 -3.16 0.41
N LEU A 325 -3.30 -3.92 0.50
CA LEU A 325 -3.14 -4.98 1.50
C LEU A 325 -1.90 -4.73 2.38
N PRO A 326 -1.96 -5.16 3.66
CA PRO A 326 -0.82 -5.03 4.56
C PRO A 326 0.32 -5.97 4.14
N THR A 327 1.54 -5.62 4.59
CA THR A 327 2.72 -6.48 4.47
C THR A 327 3.64 -6.25 5.67
N ILE A 328 4.65 -7.12 5.79
CA ILE A 328 5.73 -6.94 6.77
C ILE A 328 6.90 -6.27 6.03
N PRO A 329 7.20 -4.98 6.30
CA PRO A 329 8.16 -4.19 5.53
C PRO A 329 9.61 -4.56 5.86
N THR A 330 9.99 -5.80 5.54
CA THR A 330 11.36 -6.32 5.64
C THR A 330 11.87 -6.74 4.28
N LYS A 331 13.19 -6.78 4.10
CA LYS A 331 13.85 -7.13 2.82
C LYS A 331 13.39 -8.46 2.23
N SER A 332 13.00 -9.44 3.06
CA SER A 332 12.65 -10.81 2.63
C SER A 332 11.16 -11.11 2.68
N LEU A 333 10.42 -10.58 3.65
CA LEU A 333 9.01 -10.94 3.88
C LEU A 333 8.02 -10.02 3.16
N ASP A 334 8.44 -8.82 2.81
CA ASP A 334 7.57 -7.81 2.17
C ASP A 334 6.83 -8.37 0.95
N THR A 335 7.54 -9.00 0.03
CA THR A 335 6.94 -9.57 -1.18
C THR A 335 6.13 -10.82 -0.90
N ILE A 336 6.67 -11.75 -0.09
CA ILE A 336 6.02 -13.05 0.17
C ILE A 336 4.69 -12.87 0.87
N VAL A 337 4.66 -12.12 1.97
CA VAL A 337 3.44 -11.88 2.77
C VAL A 337 2.38 -11.17 1.94
N HIS A 338 2.76 -10.09 1.26
CA HIS A 338 1.81 -9.34 0.44
C HIS A 338 1.24 -10.18 -0.70
N THR A 339 2.10 -10.89 -1.46
CA THR A 339 1.62 -11.69 -2.60
C THR A 339 0.72 -12.84 -2.14
N THR A 340 1.01 -13.44 -0.98
CA THR A 340 0.15 -14.48 -0.38
C THR A 340 -1.22 -13.92 -0.02
N LEU A 341 -1.29 -12.78 0.67
CA LEU A 341 -2.56 -12.13 1.00
C LEU A 341 -3.34 -11.71 -0.25
N SER A 342 -2.63 -11.16 -1.25
CA SER A 342 -3.21 -10.80 -2.55
C SER A 342 -3.78 -12.01 -3.27
N MET A 343 -3.08 -13.15 -3.25
CA MET A 343 -3.55 -14.38 -3.87
C MET A 343 -4.84 -14.91 -3.21
N PHE A 344 -4.93 -14.91 -1.88
CA PHE A 344 -6.15 -15.32 -1.19
C PHE A 344 -7.33 -14.38 -1.49
N ASP A 345 -7.11 -13.07 -1.55
CA ASP A 345 -8.17 -12.12 -1.95
C ASP A 345 -8.56 -12.30 -3.42
N ALA A 346 -7.60 -12.55 -4.31
CA ALA A 346 -7.85 -12.82 -5.72
C ALA A 346 -8.66 -14.10 -5.94
N MET A 347 -8.34 -15.19 -5.22
CA MET A 347 -9.11 -16.44 -5.26
C MET A 347 -10.56 -16.23 -4.82
N ARG A 348 -10.78 -15.39 -3.80
CA ARG A 348 -12.13 -15.02 -3.35
C ARG A 348 -12.94 -14.29 -4.42
N ARG A 349 -12.28 -13.37 -5.15
CA ARG A 349 -12.89 -12.54 -6.20
C ARG A 349 -13.10 -13.28 -7.50
N LYS A 350 -12.38 -14.40 -7.73
CA LYS A 350 -12.45 -15.24 -8.92
C LYS A 350 -12.16 -14.47 -10.21
N PHE A 351 -10.95 -13.95 -10.33
CA PHE A 351 -10.47 -13.36 -11.58
C PHE A 351 -10.32 -14.43 -12.67
N ASP A 352 -10.44 -14.04 -13.92
CA ASP A 352 -10.18 -14.91 -15.06
C ASP A 352 -8.67 -15.16 -15.22
N ILE A 353 -7.85 -14.10 -15.01
CA ILE A 353 -6.40 -14.14 -15.16
C ILE A 353 -5.71 -13.55 -13.92
N ILE A 354 -4.71 -14.27 -13.40
CA ILE A 354 -3.75 -13.81 -12.42
C ILE A 354 -2.43 -13.53 -13.14
N TYR A 355 -1.95 -12.28 -13.07
CA TYR A 355 -0.64 -11.88 -13.56
C TYR A 355 0.33 -11.71 -12.39
N LEU A 356 1.32 -12.61 -12.29
CA LEU A 356 2.34 -12.60 -11.25
C LEU A 356 3.64 -11.95 -11.75
N CYS A 357 4.11 -10.94 -11.03
CA CYS A 357 5.38 -10.26 -11.29
C CYS A 357 6.53 -10.96 -10.56
N GLY A 358 7.48 -11.53 -11.31
CA GLY A 358 8.67 -12.18 -10.80
C GLY A 358 8.46 -13.60 -10.28
N VAL A 359 9.55 -14.35 -10.20
CA VAL A 359 9.54 -15.79 -9.88
C VAL A 359 9.41 -16.11 -8.39
N GLY A 360 9.77 -15.20 -7.49
CA GLY A 360 9.92 -15.48 -6.05
C GLY A 360 8.70 -16.11 -5.37
N ASN A 361 7.50 -15.82 -5.89
CA ASN A 361 6.21 -16.31 -5.38
C ASN A 361 5.48 -17.22 -6.39
N ALA A 362 6.17 -17.75 -7.40
CA ALA A 362 5.58 -18.54 -8.47
C ALA A 362 4.78 -19.75 -7.98
N ILE A 363 5.17 -20.35 -6.86
CA ILE A 363 4.45 -21.49 -6.24
C ILE A 363 2.98 -21.17 -5.95
N LEU A 364 2.63 -19.91 -5.68
CA LEU A 364 1.26 -19.47 -5.43
C LEU A 364 0.35 -19.59 -6.67
N GLY A 365 0.93 -19.64 -7.87
CA GLY A 365 0.19 -19.90 -9.10
C GLY A 365 -0.55 -21.23 -9.10
N ARG A 366 -0.03 -22.26 -8.38
CA ARG A 366 -0.74 -23.54 -8.21
C ARG A 366 -2.07 -23.37 -7.50
N LEU A 367 -2.13 -22.49 -6.50
CA LEU A 367 -3.39 -22.19 -5.78
C LEU A 367 -4.39 -21.50 -6.70
N ALA A 368 -3.95 -20.55 -7.50
CA ALA A 368 -4.80 -19.85 -8.46
C ALA A 368 -5.37 -20.82 -9.51
N ARG A 369 -4.54 -21.70 -10.07
CA ARG A 369 -4.99 -22.72 -11.04
C ARG A 369 -5.96 -23.72 -10.42
N ALA A 370 -5.69 -24.17 -9.20
CA ALA A 370 -6.61 -25.05 -8.45
C ALA A 370 -7.96 -24.39 -8.18
N ALA A 371 -8.00 -23.05 -8.10
CA ALA A 371 -9.24 -22.26 -7.98
C ALA A 371 -9.91 -21.97 -9.35
N GLY A 372 -9.39 -22.50 -10.45
CA GLY A 372 -9.94 -22.37 -11.81
C GLY A 372 -9.54 -21.08 -12.54
N MET A 373 -8.59 -20.31 -12.01
CA MET A 373 -8.07 -19.09 -12.65
C MET A 373 -6.88 -19.42 -13.56
N LYS A 374 -6.70 -18.70 -14.65
CA LYS A 374 -5.52 -18.78 -15.51
C LYS A 374 -4.38 -17.95 -14.93
N VAL A 375 -3.15 -18.45 -15.07
CA VAL A 375 -1.96 -17.84 -14.45
C VAL A 375 -0.94 -17.48 -15.51
N VAL A 376 -0.56 -16.21 -15.55
CA VAL A 376 0.57 -15.68 -16.31
C VAL A 376 1.67 -15.27 -15.35
N ILE A 377 2.89 -15.74 -15.55
CA ILE A 377 4.04 -15.35 -14.74
C ILE A 377 5.06 -14.65 -15.62
N ASN A 378 5.35 -13.39 -15.30
CA ASN A 378 6.43 -12.65 -15.94
C ASN A 378 7.73 -12.92 -15.16
N VAL A 379 8.68 -13.56 -15.83
CA VAL A 379 9.99 -13.88 -15.28
C VAL A 379 11.01 -12.81 -15.67
N ASP A 380 11.76 -12.35 -14.70
CA ASP A 380 12.87 -11.40 -14.84
C ASP A 380 14.19 -12.17 -14.97
N GLY A 381 15.30 -11.47 -15.06
CA GLY A 381 16.65 -12.05 -15.08
C GLY A 381 16.91 -13.02 -13.91
N ALA A 382 18.08 -13.65 -13.91
CA ALA A 382 18.46 -14.62 -12.88
C ALA A 382 18.64 -13.99 -11.49
N ASP A 383 17.55 -13.69 -10.81
CA ASP A 383 17.55 -13.05 -9.48
C ASP A 383 18.46 -13.76 -8.47
N PHE A 384 18.53 -15.10 -8.53
CA PHE A 384 19.39 -15.90 -7.65
C PHE A 384 20.89 -15.64 -7.85
N ARG A 385 21.32 -15.06 -8.99
CA ARG A 385 22.71 -14.68 -9.28
C ARG A 385 23.13 -13.36 -8.63
N ARG A 386 22.17 -12.55 -8.21
CA ARG A 386 22.46 -11.26 -7.55
C ARG A 386 23.21 -11.48 -6.25
N LYS A 387 24.31 -10.75 -6.03
CA LYS A 387 25.22 -10.88 -4.87
C LYS A 387 24.51 -10.80 -3.51
N LYS A 388 23.35 -10.12 -3.46
CA LYS A 388 22.54 -9.96 -2.24
C LYS A 388 21.89 -11.26 -1.73
N TRP A 389 21.71 -12.29 -2.57
CA TRP A 389 21.06 -13.54 -2.19
C TRP A 389 22.08 -14.63 -1.87
N ARG A 390 22.01 -15.18 -0.65
CA ARG A 390 22.90 -16.24 -0.15
C ARG A 390 22.09 -17.38 0.48
N GLY A 391 22.69 -18.55 0.60
CA GLY A 391 22.11 -19.71 1.28
C GLY A 391 20.70 -20.08 0.82
N PHE A 392 19.79 -20.23 1.76
CA PHE A 392 18.41 -20.68 1.52
C PHE A 392 17.65 -19.81 0.50
N ALA A 393 17.78 -18.49 0.59
CA ALA A 393 17.08 -17.57 -0.33
C ALA A 393 17.52 -17.76 -1.79
N ARG A 394 18.80 -18.00 -2.03
CA ARG A 394 19.33 -18.33 -3.37
C ARG A 394 18.75 -19.65 -3.90
N SER A 395 18.75 -20.69 -3.06
CA SER A 395 18.17 -22.00 -3.43
C SER A 395 16.66 -21.92 -3.66
N TRP A 396 15.95 -21.12 -2.87
CA TRP A 396 14.52 -20.84 -3.06
C TRP A 396 14.25 -20.22 -4.42
N LEU A 397 14.98 -19.17 -4.79
CA LEU A 397 14.81 -18.48 -6.07
C LEU A 397 15.14 -19.39 -7.27
N GLN A 398 16.16 -20.24 -7.17
CA GLN A 398 16.45 -21.25 -8.20
C GLN A 398 15.28 -22.23 -8.39
N LYS A 399 14.71 -22.74 -7.28
CA LYS A 399 13.52 -23.61 -7.34
C LYS A 399 12.29 -22.87 -7.86
N SER A 400 12.18 -21.58 -7.56
CA SER A 400 11.06 -20.77 -8.00
C SER A 400 11.00 -20.57 -9.51
N GLU A 401 12.13 -20.63 -10.23
CA GLU A 401 12.12 -20.65 -11.70
C GLU A 401 11.44 -21.92 -12.24
N ARG A 402 11.70 -23.09 -11.65
CA ARG A 402 11.00 -24.33 -12.01
C ARG A 402 9.52 -24.25 -11.65
N TRP A 403 9.20 -23.72 -10.46
CA TRP A 403 7.81 -23.55 -10.05
C TRP A 403 7.06 -22.57 -10.94
N ALA A 404 7.72 -21.57 -11.53
CA ALA A 404 7.07 -20.67 -12.49
C ALA A 404 6.54 -21.44 -13.71
N ILE A 405 7.34 -22.38 -14.22
CA ILE A 405 6.94 -23.25 -15.34
C ILE A 405 5.77 -24.17 -14.93
N ASP A 406 5.88 -24.82 -13.78
CA ASP A 406 4.90 -25.80 -13.30
C ASP A 406 3.55 -25.15 -12.87
N SER A 407 3.57 -23.86 -12.51
CA SER A 407 2.44 -23.14 -11.91
C SER A 407 1.71 -22.21 -12.88
N ALA A 408 2.29 -21.91 -14.04
CA ALA A 408 1.71 -20.98 -15.01
C ALA A 408 0.99 -21.69 -16.15
N ASP A 409 -0.03 -21.03 -16.73
CA ASP A 409 -0.58 -21.37 -18.03
C ASP A 409 0.24 -20.74 -19.17
N CYS A 410 0.94 -19.62 -18.85
CA CYS A 410 1.90 -18.98 -19.72
C CYS A 410 3.02 -18.32 -18.88
N VAL A 411 4.27 -18.57 -19.27
CA VAL A 411 5.44 -17.87 -18.74
C VAL A 411 5.90 -16.87 -19.78
N ILE A 412 6.12 -15.63 -19.39
CA ILE A 412 6.60 -14.53 -20.25
C ILE A 412 8.01 -14.15 -19.82
N ALA A 413 8.94 -14.07 -20.76
CA ALA A 413 10.28 -13.52 -20.60
C ALA A 413 10.44 -12.23 -21.40
N ASP A 414 11.05 -11.21 -20.81
CA ASP A 414 11.23 -9.90 -21.42
C ASP A 414 12.41 -9.80 -22.39
N SER A 415 13.25 -10.85 -22.45
CA SER A 415 14.36 -10.96 -23.41
C SER A 415 14.52 -12.39 -23.93
N SER A 416 15.08 -12.52 -25.16
CA SER A 416 15.42 -13.82 -25.73
C SER A 416 16.48 -14.54 -24.89
N THR A 417 17.42 -13.80 -24.30
CA THR A 417 18.46 -14.34 -23.43
C THR A 417 17.86 -15.11 -22.24
N ILE A 418 16.80 -14.59 -21.62
CA ILE A 418 16.08 -15.27 -20.55
C ILE A 418 15.32 -16.47 -21.10
N ALA A 419 14.62 -16.33 -22.23
CA ALA A 419 13.88 -17.43 -22.85
C ALA A 419 14.80 -18.59 -23.19
N ASP A 420 15.96 -18.33 -23.81
CA ASP A 420 16.98 -19.32 -24.16
C ASP A 420 17.59 -19.99 -22.92
N ARG A 421 17.76 -19.25 -21.83
CA ARG A 421 18.22 -19.79 -20.55
C ARG A 421 17.23 -20.78 -19.94
N TYR A 422 15.92 -20.43 -19.98
CA TYR A 422 14.86 -21.32 -19.52
C TYR A 422 14.78 -22.59 -20.37
N GLU A 423 14.86 -22.44 -21.68
CA GLU A 423 14.88 -23.59 -22.61
C GLU A 423 16.06 -24.51 -22.34
N ARG A 424 17.28 -23.98 -22.21
CA ARG A 424 18.49 -24.78 -21.89
C ARG A 424 18.44 -25.45 -20.52
N ASN A 425 17.92 -24.77 -19.50
CA ASN A 425 17.95 -25.27 -18.12
C ASN A 425 16.77 -26.17 -17.76
N TYR A 426 15.62 -25.95 -18.40
CA TYR A 426 14.36 -26.57 -17.99
C TYR A 426 13.60 -27.24 -19.15
N GLY A 427 14.09 -27.15 -20.38
CA GLY A 427 13.43 -27.71 -21.58
C GLY A 427 12.12 -27.01 -21.98
N VAL A 428 11.84 -25.83 -21.44
CA VAL A 428 10.64 -25.06 -21.75
C VAL A 428 11.05 -23.65 -22.14
N ARG A 429 10.61 -23.20 -23.33
CA ARG A 429 10.84 -21.82 -23.80
C ARG A 429 9.67 -20.93 -23.41
N PRO A 430 9.86 -19.92 -22.56
CA PRO A 430 8.86 -18.89 -22.29
C PRO A 430 8.47 -18.11 -23.56
N GLU A 431 7.27 -17.53 -23.55
CA GLU A 431 6.88 -16.53 -24.55
C GLU A 431 7.81 -15.32 -24.43
N HIS A 432 8.53 -15.02 -25.49
CA HIS A 432 9.34 -13.80 -25.54
C HIS A 432 8.47 -12.60 -25.86
N LEU A 433 8.36 -11.69 -24.89
CA LEU A 433 7.58 -10.47 -25.02
C LEU A 433 8.27 -9.32 -24.26
N SER A 434 8.96 -8.46 -25.00
CA SER A 434 9.60 -7.28 -24.46
C SER A 434 8.57 -6.31 -23.87
N TYR A 435 9.02 -5.42 -23.01
CA TYR A 435 8.18 -4.34 -22.49
C TYR A 435 7.91 -3.31 -23.57
N GLY A 436 6.81 -2.57 -23.40
CA GLY A 436 6.46 -1.46 -24.27
C GLY A 436 7.16 -0.16 -23.86
N LEU A 437 7.25 0.76 -24.81
CA LEU A 437 7.70 2.13 -24.60
C LEU A 437 6.67 3.14 -25.11
N THR A 438 6.75 4.36 -24.56
CA THR A 438 6.01 5.51 -25.06
C THR A 438 6.95 6.42 -25.83
N VAL A 439 6.62 6.67 -27.08
CA VAL A 439 7.32 7.65 -27.91
C VAL A 439 6.95 9.05 -27.42
N ARG A 440 7.97 9.90 -27.17
CA ARG A 440 7.79 11.25 -26.63
C ARG A 440 8.43 12.27 -27.57
N ASP A 441 7.59 12.92 -28.36
CA ASP A 441 8.03 13.94 -29.32
C ASP A 441 7.95 15.36 -28.74
N GLU A 442 7.02 15.59 -27.83
CA GLU A 442 6.84 16.90 -27.24
C GLU A 442 7.95 17.21 -26.25
N PRO A 443 8.63 18.37 -26.39
CA PRO A 443 9.66 18.76 -25.44
C PRO A 443 9.05 19.10 -24.07
N VAL A 444 9.64 18.55 -23.01
CA VAL A 444 9.28 18.85 -21.63
C VAL A 444 10.24 19.89 -21.06
N GLN A 445 9.70 20.93 -20.44
CA GLN A 445 10.43 21.97 -19.75
C GLN A 445 9.84 22.15 -18.35
N CYS A 446 10.54 21.70 -17.33
CA CYS A 446 10.14 21.84 -15.93
C CYS A 446 11.19 22.51 -15.04
N GLY A 447 12.31 22.97 -15.65
CA GLY A 447 13.34 23.73 -15.00
C GLY A 447 14.55 22.92 -14.49
N GLU A 448 14.61 21.62 -14.76
CA GLU A 448 15.75 20.77 -14.33
C GLU A 448 17.07 21.23 -14.99
N LEU A 449 17.05 21.60 -16.28
CA LEU A 449 18.27 22.11 -16.93
C LEU A 449 18.81 23.36 -16.25
N SER A 450 17.92 24.30 -15.91
CA SER A 450 18.30 25.53 -15.22
C SER A 450 18.81 25.26 -13.79
N GLN A 451 18.15 24.34 -13.08
CA GLN A 451 18.52 23.94 -11.72
C GLN A 451 19.97 23.42 -11.65
N TRP A 452 20.40 22.69 -12.67
CA TRP A 452 21.73 22.07 -12.72
C TRP A 452 22.71 22.82 -13.63
N ASN A 453 22.35 24.01 -14.12
CA ASN A 453 23.15 24.82 -15.06
C ASN A 453 23.60 24.01 -16.29
N LEU A 454 22.69 23.22 -16.86
CA LEU A 454 22.91 22.37 -18.02
C LEU A 454 22.44 23.05 -19.30
N ARG A 455 23.17 22.79 -20.42
CA ARG A 455 22.74 23.21 -21.76
C ARG A 455 22.27 22.00 -22.55
N PRO A 456 21.23 22.14 -23.37
CA PRO A 456 20.76 21.07 -24.24
C PRO A 456 21.87 20.51 -25.13
N ASN A 457 21.96 19.18 -25.20
CA ASN A 457 22.98 18.42 -25.94
C ASN A 457 24.45 18.67 -25.51
N GLU A 458 24.69 19.22 -24.32
CA GLU A 458 26.04 19.47 -23.80
C GLU A 458 26.34 18.68 -22.51
N TYR A 459 25.69 17.54 -22.29
CA TYR A 459 25.99 16.66 -21.16
C TYR A 459 25.70 15.19 -21.50
N PHE A 460 26.35 14.28 -20.77
CA PHE A 460 26.05 12.84 -20.76
C PHE A 460 25.07 12.51 -19.65
N LEU A 461 24.25 11.51 -19.87
CA LEU A 461 23.24 11.05 -18.91
C LEU A 461 23.44 9.59 -18.54
N TYR A 462 23.40 9.29 -17.27
CA TYR A 462 23.26 7.96 -16.69
C TYR A 462 22.02 7.92 -15.80
N VAL A 463 21.16 6.91 -15.98
CA VAL A 463 19.94 6.74 -15.19
C VAL A 463 19.83 5.31 -14.68
N SER A 464 19.99 5.11 -13.38
CA SER A 464 19.80 3.79 -12.76
C SER A 464 19.81 3.88 -11.24
N ARG A 465 19.40 2.82 -10.56
CA ARG A 465 19.69 2.68 -9.13
C ARG A 465 21.20 2.58 -8.91
N LEU A 466 21.70 3.26 -7.89
CA LEU A 466 23.13 3.28 -7.55
C LEU A 466 23.51 2.01 -6.77
N THR A 467 23.54 0.89 -7.48
CA THR A 467 23.96 -0.43 -6.98
C THR A 467 25.14 -0.95 -7.80
N PRO A 468 26.03 -1.78 -7.23
CA PRO A 468 27.21 -2.29 -7.95
C PRO A 468 26.88 -2.99 -9.27
N GLU A 469 25.74 -3.67 -9.36
CA GLU A 469 25.31 -4.36 -10.58
C GLU A 469 24.98 -3.41 -11.75
N ASN A 470 24.86 -2.12 -11.49
CA ASN A 470 24.55 -1.12 -12.51
C ASN A 470 25.81 -0.38 -13.02
N GLU A 471 26.99 -0.76 -12.53
CA GLU A 471 28.30 -0.39 -13.07
C GLU A 471 28.54 1.13 -13.18
N ALA A 472 27.98 1.93 -12.24
CA ALA A 472 28.24 3.37 -12.21
C ALA A 472 29.72 3.69 -11.91
N SER A 473 30.44 2.81 -11.17
CA SER A 473 31.88 2.92 -10.92
C SER A 473 32.68 2.82 -12.21
N LEU A 474 32.39 1.82 -13.05
CA LEU A 474 33.04 1.67 -14.37
C LEU A 474 32.84 2.95 -15.22
N LEU A 475 31.64 3.53 -15.23
CA LEU A 475 31.40 4.77 -15.94
C LEU A 475 32.26 5.92 -15.40
N LEU A 476 32.36 6.09 -14.07
CA LEU A 476 33.15 7.16 -13.47
C LEU A 476 34.65 6.98 -13.70
N GLU A 477 35.18 5.74 -13.67
CA GLU A 477 36.55 5.44 -14.00
C GLU A 477 36.88 5.77 -15.46
N ALA A 478 35.97 5.42 -16.39
CA ALA A 478 36.13 5.78 -17.80
C ALA A 478 36.04 7.29 -18.03
N TYR A 479 35.08 7.94 -17.36
CA TYR A 479 34.84 9.38 -17.46
C TYR A 479 36.08 10.20 -17.03
N ARG A 480 36.80 9.76 -16.00
CA ARG A 480 38.06 10.41 -15.52
C ARG A 480 39.20 10.38 -16.54
N GLN A 481 39.16 9.44 -17.49
CA GLN A 481 40.17 9.32 -18.54
C GLN A 481 39.91 10.25 -19.74
N VAL A 482 38.73 10.86 -19.81
CA VAL A 482 38.37 11.76 -20.92
C VAL A 482 38.89 13.16 -20.65
N PRO A 483 39.73 13.73 -21.54
CA PRO A 483 40.20 15.12 -21.38
C PRO A 483 39.03 16.10 -21.55
N ASP A 484 38.85 17.02 -20.62
CA ASP A 484 37.80 18.04 -20.63
C ASP A 484 36.43 17.51 -21.04
N PRO A 485 35.84 16.53 -20.31
CA PRO A 485 34.60 15.89 -20.72
C PRO A 485 33.40 16.83 -20.59
N LEU A 486 32.34 16.57 -21.37
CA LEU A 486 31.01 17.16 -21.11
C LEU A 486 30.52 16.79 -19.70
N PRO A 487 29.75 17.64 -19.00
CA PRO A 487 29.14 17.25 -17.72
C PRO A 487 28.48 15.88 -17.77
N LEU A 488 28.61 15.12 -16.69
CA LEU A 488 27.96 13.83 -16.53
C LEU A 488 26.86 13.93 -15.47
N VAL A 489 25.62 13.75 -15.87
CA VAL A 489 24.46 13.77 -15.00
C VAL A 489 24.10 12.34 -14.60
N ILE A 490 24.13 12.07 -13.30
CA ILE A 490 23.78 10.78 -12.71
C ILE A 490 22.43 10.91 -12.00
N VAL A 491 21.41 10.32 -12.60
CA VAL A 491 20.04 10.27 -12.07
C VAL A 491 19.81 8.94 -11.40
N GLY A 492 19.46 8.97 -10.12
CA GLY A 492 19.14 7.79 -9.34
C GLY A 492 19.69 7.82 -7.94
N ASP A 493 19.25 6.87 -7.13
CA ASP A 493 19.70 6.63 -5.77
C ASP A 493 19.42 5.17 -5.38
N ASP A 494 19.94 4.74 -4.23
CA ASP A 494 19.54 3.50 -3.55
C ASP A 494 19.58 3.72 -2.03
N PRO A 495 18.49 3.46 -1.30
CA PRO A 495 18.43 3.74 0.13
C PRO A 495 19.28 2.78 0.99
N TYR A 496 19.79 1.69 0.41
CA TYR A 496 20.51 0.64 1.15
C TYR A 496 22.01 0.59 0.87
N GLU A 497 22.49 1.10 -0.28
CA GLU A 497 23.88 0.97 -0.76
C GLU A 497 24.75 2.18 -0.37
N HIS A 498 24.77 2.54 0.93
CA HIS A 498 25.52 3.71 1.41
C HIS A 498 27.04 3.64 1.17
N ALA A 499 27.64 2.45 1.25
CA ALA A 499 29.06 2.27 1.01
C ALA A 499 29.41 2.54 -0.45
N TYR A 500 28.67 1.96 -1.38
CA TYR A 500 28.85 2.14 -2.82
C TYR A 500 28.64 3.60 -3.24
N LYS A 501 27.64 4.28 -2.69
CA LYS A 501 27.44 5.71 -2.97
C LYS A 501 28.61 6.59 -2.50
N ARG A 502 29.26 6.25 -1.39
CA ARG A 502 30.50 6.95 -0.96
C ARG A 502 31.65 6.71 -1.93
N GLU A 503 31.83 5.48 -2.38
CA GLU A 503 32.80 5.11 -3.41
C GLU A 503 32.59 5.91 -4.70
N LEU A 504 31.36 5.97 -5.21
CA LEU A 504 31.03 6.77 -6.41
C LEU A 504 31.36 8.25 -6.24
N ARG A 505 31.11 8.82 -5.06
CA ARG A 505 31.45 10.22 -4.79
C ARG A 505 32.98 10.48 -4.77
N LEU A 506 33.77 9.50 -4.34
CA LEU A 506 35.26 9.58 -4.38
C LEU A 506 35.78 9.46 -5.81
N LEU A 507 35.11 8.71 -6.68
CA LEU A 507 35.46 8.59 -8.08
C LEU A 507 35.00 9.80 -8.91
N ALA A 508 34.00 10.55 -8.45
CA ALA A 508 33.44 11.67 -9.18
C ALA A 508 34.42 12.84 -9.28
N THR A 509 34.40 13.53 -10.42
CA THR A 509 35.06 14.82 -10.66
C THR A 509 34.06 15.96 -10.43
N GLU A 510 34.51 17.21 -10.46
CA GLU A 510 33.67 18.40 -10.30
C GLU A 510 32.57 18.52 -11.38
N ARG A 511 32.75 17.85 -12.53
CA ARG A 511 31.78 17.86 -13.64
C ARG A 511 30.73 16.75 -13.55
N VAL A 512 30.75 15.95 -12.47
CA VAL A 512 29.76 14.91 -12.22
C VAL A 512 28.66 15.42 -11.31
N ILE A 513 27.43 15.40 -11.79
CA ILE A 513 26.25 15.93 -11.11
C ILE A 513 25.37 14.77 -10.64
N PHE A 514 25.22 14.58 -9.33
CA PHE A 514 24.29 13.62 -8.76
C PHE A 514 22.97 14.32 -8.43
N THR A 515 21.94 14.08 -9.22
CA THR A 515 20.63 14.71 -9.03
C THR A 515 19.77 14.03 -7.97
N GLY A 516 20.13 12.80 -7.54
CA GLY A 516 19.22 11.92 -6.82
C GLY A 516 18.14 11.34 -7.74
N GLN A 517 17.08 10.81 -7.16
CA GLN A 517 15.97 10.26 -7.95
C GLN A 517 15.18 11.38 -8.63
N ARG A 518 14.90 11.19 -9.91
CA ARG A 518 14.02 12.05 -10.72
C ARG A 518 12.97 11.19 -11.41
N PHE A 519 11.73 11.66 -11.46
CA PHE A 519 10.58 10.98 -12.05
C PHE A 519 9.77 11.93 -12.92
N ALA A 520 8.87 11.40 -13.73
CA ALA A 520 7.96 12.15 -14.60
C ALA A 520 8.70 13.22 -15.43
N ASP A 521 8.21 14.44 -15.43
CA ASP A 521 8.72 15.53 -16.28
C ASP A 521 10.18 15.86 -16.03
N ALA A 522 10.64 15.82 -14.79
CA ALA A 522 12.03 16.05 -14.42
C ALA A 522 13.00 15.03 -15.07
N TYR A 523 12.62 13.75 -15.06
CA TYR A 523 13.38 12.69 -15.73
C TYR A 523 13.35 12.87 -17.26
N ILE A 524 12.18 13.22 -17.80
CA ILE A 524 11.99 13.38 -19.25
C ILE A 524 12.80 14.56 -19.77
N GLU A 525 12.77 15.73 -19.10
CA GLU A 525 13.54 16.91 -19.50
C GLU A 525 15.04 16.60 -19.55
N LEU A 526 15.59 15.96 -18.49
CA LEU A 526 16.99 15.54 -18.46
C LEU A 526 17.33 14.52 -19.56
N SER A 527 16.42 13.61 -19.89
CA SER A 527 16.66 12.61 -20.92
C SER A 527 16.58 13.17 -22.33
N GLN A 528 15.57 13.99 -22.63
CA GLN A 528 15.39 14.59 -23.97
C GLN A 528 16.54 15.52 -24.35
N ASN A 529 17.20 16.14 -23.39
CA ASN A 529 18.24 17.13 -23.64
C ASN A 529 19.67 16.59 -23.49
N ALA A 530 19.86 15.32 -23.15
CA ALA A 530 21.20 14.73 -23.07
C ALA A 530 21.82 14.54 -24.48
N ARG A 531 23.17 14.68 -24.58
CA ARG A 531 23.95 14.32 -25.76
C ARG A 531 23.85 12.83 -26.06
N ALA A 532 24.09 12.03 -25.04
CA ALA A 532 23.99 10.58 -25.10
C ALA A 532 23.61 10.01 -23.72
N TYR A 533 22.87 8.93 -23.73
CA TYR A 533 22.62 8.09 -22.57
C TYR A 533 23.68 6.99 -22.50
N ILE A 534 24.19 6.77 -21.29
CA ILE A 534 25.27 5.80 -21.04
C ILE A 534 24.71 4.62 -20.23
N MET A 535 24.88 3.41 -20.74
CA MET A 535 24.46 2.17 -20.07
C MET A 535 25.66 1.21 -19.93
N PRO A 536 26.44 1.30 -18.83
CA PRO A 536 27.63 0.49 -18.64
C PRO A 536 27.35 -0.95 -18.21
N ALA A 537 26.16 -1.25 -17.71
CA ALA A 537 25.85 -2.52 -17.09
C ALA A 537 25.57 -3.66 -18.09
N THR A 538 26.02 -4.88 -17.75
CA THR A 538 25.76 -6.13 -18.46
C THR A 538 24.65 -6.90 -17.74
N ILE A 539 23.39 -6.77 -18.16
CA ILE A 539 22.25 -7.47 -17.54
C ILE A 539 21.47 -8.27 -18.58
N GLU A 540 20.98 -9.45 -18.18
CA GLU A 540 20.23 -10.36 -19.04
C GLU A 540 18.80 -9.87 -19.38
N ALA A 541 18.22 -8.97 -18.60
CA ALA A 541 16.85 -8.48 -18.74
C ALA A 541 16.74 -7.17 -19.54
N THR A 542 15.62 -6.95 -20.19
CA THR A 542 15.29 -5.68 -20.86
C THR A 542 15.09 -4.57 -19.85
N ARG A 543 15.83 -3.47 -19.99
CA ARG A 543 15.70 -2.30 -19.11
C ARG A 543 14.69 -1.31 -19.66
N LEU A 544 13.71 -0.95 -18.85
CA LEU A 544 12.71 0.07 -19.21
C LEU A 544 13.35 1.43 -19.55
N VAL A 545 14.38 1.83 -18.78
CA VAL A 545 15.12 3.08 -19.08
C VAL A 545 15.74 3.04 -20.49
N LEU A 546 16.24 1.87 -20.92
CA LEU A 546 16.78 1.72 -22.28
C LEU A 546 15.69 1.95 -23.33
N LEU A 547 14.51 1.39 -23.12
CA LEU A 547 13.35 1.59 -24.01
C LEU A 547 12.90 3.05 -24.00
N ASP A 548 12.87 3.70 -22.83
CA ASP A 548 12.54 5.14 -22.75
C ASP A 548 13.54 5.99 -23.54
N GLN A 549 14.84 5.71 -23.46
CA GLN A 549 15.87 6.45 -24.23
C GLN A 549 15.74 6.21 -25.74
N LEU A 550 15.37 4.99 -26.17
CA LEU A 550 14.98 4.72 -27.55
C LEU A 550 13.78 5.59 -27.96
N GLY A 551 12.72 5.58 -27.14
CA GLY A 551 11.50 6.37 -27.39
C GLY A 551 11.71 7.88 -27.39
N MET A 552 12.74 8.39 -26.75
CA MET A 552 13.17 9.80 -26.77
C MET A 552 14.20 10.11 -27.87
N GLY A 553 14.58 9.12 -28.68
CA GLY A 553 15.51 9.31 -29.79
C GLY A 553 16.92 9.69 -29.35
N LYS A 554 17.43 9.10 -28.30
CA LYS A 554 18.78 9.41 -27.78
C LYS A 554 19.86 8.53 -28.39
N ALA A 555 21.05 9.07 -28.57
CA ALA A 555 22.24 8.26 -28.77
C ALA A 555 22.48 7.42 -27.50
N ILE A 556 22.70 6.13 -27.66
CA ILE A 556 22.86 5.21 -26.52
C ILE A 556 24.23 4.54 -26.62
N ILE A 557 25.12 4.86 -25.69
CA ILE A 557 26.43 4.20 -25.51
C ILE A 557 26.24 3.08 -24.51
N TYR A 558 26.49 1.83 -24.92
CA TYR A 558 26.15 0.70 -24.09
C TYR A 558 27.25 -0.37 -24.06
N HIS A 559 27.32 -1.09 -22.94
CA HIS A 559 28.17 -2.28 -22.84
C HIS A 559 27.60 -3.39 -23.75
N ASP A 560 28.45 -3.90 -24.64
CA ASP A 560 28.05 -4.86 -25.66
C ASP A 560 27.73 -6.22 -25.06
N CYS A 561 26.46 -6.50 -24.87
CA CYS A 561 25.93 -7.81 -24.43
C CYS A 561 24.68 -8.20 -25.24
N ALA A 562 24.37 -9.49 -25.22
CA ALA A 562 23.30 -10.06 -26.06
C ALA A 562 21.94 -9.41 -25.84
N ALA A 563 21.53 -9.22 -24.60
CA ALA A 563 20.23 -8.63 -24.26
C ALA A 563 20.11 -7.16 -24.70
N THR A 564 21.17 -6.37 -24.54
CA THR A 564 21.17 -4.97 -24.98
C THR A 564 21.20 -4.85 -26.49
N ARG A 565 21.99 -5.71 -27.16
CA ARG A 565 22.07 -5.77 -28.62
C ARG A 565 20.73 -6.18 -29.23
N GLU A 566 19.98 -7.09 -28.60
CA GLU A 566 18.63 -7.47 -29.02
C GLU A 566 17.68 -6.27 -29.07
N VAL A 567 17.71 -5.41 -28.06
CA VAL A 567 16.87 -4.23 -27.98
C VAL A 567 17.31 -3.16 -28.99
N LEU A 568 18.60 -2.82 -29.01
CA LEU A 568 19.13 -1.70 -29.79
C LEU A 568 19.33 -2.03 -31.28
N GLY A 569 19.69 -3.26 -31.62
CA GLY A 569 20.09 -3.59 -32.98
C GLY A 569 21.28 -2.76 -33.43
N ASP A 570 21.14 -2.05 -34.53
CA ASP A 570 22.14 -1.14 -35.11
C ASP A 570 21.99 0.34 -34.67
N ALA A 571 21.05 0.62 -33.77
CA ALA A 571 20.78 1.98 -33.29
C ALA A 571 21.73 2.41 -32.16
N GLY A 572 22.33 1.46 -31.44
CA GLY A 572 23.21 1.77 -30.30
C GLY A 572 24.70 1.90 -30.70
N ILE A 573 25.47 2.49 -29.81
CA ILE A 573 26.92 2.68 -29.91
C ILE A 573 27.61 1.75 -28.92
N PRO A 574 28.06 0.54 -29.32
CA PRO A 574 28.65 -0.43 -28.41
C PRO A 574 30.05 -0.04 -27.96
N PHE A 575 30.39 -0.37 -26.70
CA PHE A 575 31.76 -0.46 -26.24
C PHE A 575 32.06 -1.91 -25.78
N GLY A 576 33.27 -2.37 -26.01
CA GLY A 576 33.62 -3.79 -25.79
C GLY A 576 33.85 -4.16 -24.35
N PRO A 577 33.68 -5.47 -23.99
CA PRO A 577 33.92 -5.98 -22.65
C PRO A 577 35.41 -6.03 -22.29
N GLU A 578 36.28 -6.21 -23.29
CA GLU A 578 37.73 -6.18 -23.12
C GLU A 578 38.18 -4.72 -22.94
N HIS A 579 38.91 -4.44 -21.87
CA HIS A 579 39.31 -3.09 -21.50
C HIS A 579 38.11 -2.12 -21.45
N ALA A 580 37.06 -2.53 -20.74
CA ALA A 580 35.77 -1.82 -20.75
C ALA A 580 35.88 -0.34 -20.35
N VAL A 581 36.76 0.01 -19.41
CA VAL A 581 37.00 1.39 -18.96
C VAL A 581 37.57 2.23 -20.10
N GLU A 582 38.66 1.78 -20.73
CA GLU A 582 39.31 2.49 -21.85
C GLU A 582 38.41 2.54 -23.09
N SER A 583 37.67 1.43 -23.37
CA SER A 583 36.72 1.37 -24.47
C SER A 583 35.60 2.39 -24.30
N LEU A 584 35.02 2.49 -23.08
CA LEU A 584 34.00 3.48 -22.76
C LEU A 584 34.57 4.91 -22.81
N ALA A 585 35.77 5.14 -22.27
CA ALA A 585 36.43 6.46 -22.32
C ALA A 585 36.58 6.96 -23.76
N LYS A 586 37.03 6.08 -24.68
CA LYS A 586 37.09 6.40 -26.11
C LYS A 586 35.74 6.77 -26.71
N LYS A 587 34.67 6.08 -26.33
CA LYS A 587 33.31 6.39 -26.83
C LYS A 587 32.75 7.69 -26.25
N LEU A 588 33.07 8.01 -24.99
CA LEU A 588 32.71 9.31 -24.39
C LEU A 588 33.43 10.47 -25.08
N ALA A 589 34.74 10.33 -25.32
CA ALA A 589 35.54 11.32 -26.06
C ALA A 589 34.96 11.50 -27.48
N TRP A 590 34.73 10.40 -28.20
CA TRP A 590 34.13 10.43 -29.53
C TRP A 590 32.76 11.11 -29.54
N ALA A 591 31.87 10.82 -28.58
CA ALA A 591 30.54 11.43 -28.51
C ALA A 591 30.57 12.93 -28.21
N LYS A 592 31.58 13.41 -27.45
CA LYS A 592 31.83 14.83 -27.25
C LYS A 592 32.16 15.53 -28.57
N GLU A 593 33.07 14.93 -29.36
CA GLU A 593 33.60 15.52 -30.59
C GLU A 593 32.64 15.39 -31.80
N ASN A 594 31.67 14.45 -31.72
CA ASN A 594 30.80 14.13 -32.85
C ASN A 594 29.30 14.31 -32.53
N PRO A 595 28.84 15.54 -32.28
CA PRO A 595 27.42 15.82 -31.97
C PRO A 595 26.44 15.37 -33.06
N GLU A 596 26.80 15.56 -34.32
CA GLU A 596 25.96 15.17 -35.47
C GLU A 596 25.82 13.64 -35.60
N ALA A 597 26.88 12.91 -35.31
CA ALA A 597 26.85 11.45 -35.30
C ALA A 597 25.99 10.92 -34.13
N CYS A 598 26.03 11.59 -32.98
CA CYS A 598 25.10 11.28 -31.87
C CYS A 598 23.64 11.59 -32.25
N ALA A 599 23.38 12.69 -32.94
CA ALA A 599 22.02 13.00 -33.44
C ALA A 599 21.54 11.97 -34.48
N ALA A 600 22.43 11.50 -35.37
CA ALA A 600 22.13 10.43 -36.30
C ALA A 600 21.82 9.09 -35.62
N ALA A 601 22.59 8.72 -34.60
CA ALA A 601 22.30 7.54 -33.77
C ALA A 601 20.96 7.68 -33.01
N GLY A 602 20.63 8.88 -32.53
CA GLY A 602 19.33 9.19 -31.96
C GLY A 602 18.16 8.98 -32.91
N ARG A 603 18.29 9.36 -34.19
CA ARG A 603 17.27 9.08 -35.23
C ARG A 603 17.07 7.56 -35.42
N LYS A 604 18.14 6.78 -35.51
CA LYS A 604 18.05 5.31 -35.56
C LYS A 604 17.39 4.72 -34.31
N SER A 605 17.70 5.27 -33.13
CA SER A 605 17.01 4.88 -31.88
C SER A 605 15.50 5.11 -31.99
N ARG A 606 15.09 6.23 -32.58
CA ARG A 606 13.68 6.57 -32.78
C ARG A 606 12.98 5.60 -33.74
N GLU A 607 13.62 5.27 -34.86
CA GLU A 607 13.11 4.28 -35.82
C GLU A 607 12.99 2.89 -35.14
N ARG A 608 13.99 2.51 -34.37
CA ARG A 608 13.99 1.25 -33.63
C ARG A 608 12.87 1.16 -32.58
N ALA A 609 12.53 2.29 -31.94
CA ALA A 609 11.49 2.41 -30.92
C ALA A 609 10.11 1.96 -31.43
N GLU A 610 9.82 2.09 -32.72
CA GLU A 610 8.52 1.69 -33.29
C GLU A 610 8.17 0.22 -33.05
N LYS A 611 9.18 -0.67 -32.95
CA LYS A 611 8.97 -2.08 -32.67
C LYS A 611 8.46 -2.35 -31.24
N PHE A 612 8.74 -1.44 -30.33
CA PHE A 612 8.46 -1.58 -28.90
C PHE A 612 7.30 -0.68 -28.43
N ARG A 613 6.52 -0.10 -29.34
CA ARG A 613 5.34 0.67 -28.95
C ARG A 613 4.36 -0.17 -28.14
N TRP A 614 3.76 0.45 -27.12
CA TRP A 614 2.78 -0.23 -26.27
C TRP A 614 1.60 -0.82 -27.06
N GLU A 615 1.21 -0.23 -28.17
CA GLU A 615 0.14 -0.73 -29.03
C GLU A 615 0.47 -2.14 -29.55
N ASN A 616 1.70 -2.37 -30.01
CA ASN A 616 2.17 -3.66 -30.51
C ASN A 616 2.30 -4.69 -29.36
N VAL A 617 2.84 -4.25 -28.21
CA VAL A 617 3.03 -5.11 -27.03
C VAL A 617 1.68 -5.50 -26.45
N LEU A 618 0.74 -4.58 -26.35
CA LEU A 618 -0.61 -4.83 -25.83
C LEU A 618 -1.36 -5.88 -26.66
N ALA A 619 -1.33 -5.77 -27.99
CA ALA A 619 -1.95 -6.74 -28.88
C ALA A 619 -1.41 -8.17 -28.63
N ARG A 620 -0.11 -8.31 -28.37
CA ARG A 620 0.49 -9.61 -28.03
C ARG A 620 0.03 -10.13 -26.68
N TYR A 621 -0.15 -9.25 -25.67
CA TYR A 621 -0.73 -9.66 -24.37
C TYR A 621 -2.16 -10.15 -24.55
N GLU A 622 -2.98 -9.48 -25.34
CA GLU A 622 -4.36 -9.89 -25.62
C GLU A 622 -4.43 -11.24 -26.35
N GLU A 623 -3.55 -11.49 -27.33
CA GLU A 623 -3.42 -12.81 -27.98
C GLU A 623 -3.09 -13.92 -26.98
N ILE A 624 -2.14 -13.66 -26.06
CA ILE A 624 -1.77 -14.61 -25.02
C ILE A 624 -2.96 -14.86 -24.08
N PHE A 625 -3.65 -13.82 -23.65
CA PHE A 625 -4.80 -13.94 -22.75
C PHE A 625 -5.95 -14.71 -23.41
N ALA A 626 -6.28 -14.40 -24.66
CA ALA A 626 -7.29 -15.13 -25.39
C ALA A 626 -6.93 -16.62 -25.55
N ARG A 627 -5.67 -16.91 -25.90
CA ARG A 627 -5.17 -18.29 -26.09
C ARG A 627 -5.23 -19.13 -24.80
N ILE A 628 -4.82 -18.56 -23.63
CA ILE A 628 -4.85 -19.31 -22.36
C ILE A 628 -6.28 -19.50 -21.85
N LEU A 629 -7.19 -18.55 -22.11
CA LEU A 629 -8.60 -18.68 -21.72
C LEU A 629 -9.33 -19.70 -22.58
N ALA A 630 -8.98 -19.82 -23.87
CA ALA A 630 -9.57 -20.81 -24.78
C ALA A 630 -9.17 -22.26 -24.45
N LYS A 631 -8.03 -22.48 -23.77
CA LYS A 631 -7.62 -23.82 -23.32
C LYS A 631 -8.51 -24.26 -22.16
N LYS A 632 -9.41 -25.25 -22.42
CA LYS A 632 -10.13 -25.94 -21.34
C LYS A 632 -9.13 -26.59 -20.39
N ASN A 633 -9.37 -26.51 -19.08
CA ASN A 633 -8.55 -27.13 -18.04
C ASN A 633 -8.59 -28.64 -18.14
#